data_6a8b1a10c59ca22d9b074ab2adabdf24
#
_entry.id   6a8b1a10c59ca22d9b074ab2adabdf24
#
_cell.length_a   1.000
_cell.length_b   1.000
_cell.length_c   1.000
_cell.angle_alpha   90.00
_cell.angle_beta   90.00
_cell.angle_gamma   90.00
#
_symmetry.space_group_name_H-M   'P 1'
#
loop_
_entity.id
_entity.type
_entity.pdbx_description
1 polymer ?
#
loop_
_entity_poly.entity_id
_entity_poly.type
_entity_poly.pdbx_seq_one_letter_code
_entity_poly.pdbx_strand_id
1 'polypeptide(L)'
;PYTIDDTTKEVIWKYQQENKPDDKPKLEVASWQEEVEGKQVTQFAFIDEADHKTPESLAAAKQRILDAFPGLEVCKDSDYHYEVNCLEYRPGTDVPVTGGMYVPQYTQLDLSADTAKAMLQAADLGTNIQRLYQHELYFRTNGRHGERLNSVDLERLYQNMSVWLWNETKYRYEEGKEDELGFKTFTEFLNCYTNNAYVGTQCSAELKKSLIDNKMIYGEESSKAGMMNPSYPLNYMEKPLTRLMLGRSWWDLNIKVDVEKYPGVVNTNGETVTQNINLYSAPTKWFAGNMQSTGLWAPAQQEVSIESKATVPVTVTVALADDLTGREKHEVSLNRPPRVTKTYDLKANDKVTFKVPYGGLIYIKGDSKEVQSADFTFTGVVKAPFYKDGKWQHDLNSPAPLGELESASFVYTTPKKNLNASNYTGGLEQFANDLDTFASSMNDFYGRDSEDGKHRMFTYKNLPGHKHRFANDVQISIGDAHSGYPVMNSSFSPNSTTLPTTPLNDWLIWHEVGHNAAETPLTVPGATEVANNVLALYMQDRYLGKMNRVADDITVAPEYLEESNGQAWARGGAGDRLLMYAQLKEWAEKNFDIKKWYPDGTPLPEFYSEREGMKGWNLFQLMHRKARGDEVSNDKFGGKNYCAESNGNAADTLMLCASWVAQTDLSEFFKKWNPGANAYQLPGASEMSFEGGVSQSAYNTLASLKLPKPEQGPETINKVTEHKMSVE
;
A
#
# COMPACT_ATOMS: atom_id res chain seq x y z
N PRO A 1 6.56 27.65 7.75
CA PRO A 1 6.49 26.94 6.49
C PRO A 1 6.66 27.91 5.32
N TYR A 2 7.46 27.53 4.38
CA TYR A 2 7.71 28.30 3.19
C TYR A 2 6.52 28.19 2.22
N THR A 3 6.08 29.33 1.68
CA THR A 3 4.99 29.39 0.70
C THR A 3 5.54 29.88 -0.63
N ILE A 4 5.28 29.15 -1.72
CA ILE A 4 5.65 29.57 -3.06
C ILE A 4 4.66 30.63 -3.55
N ASP A 5 5.16 31.80 -3.94
CA ASP A 5 4.32 32.88 -4.46
C ASP A 5 3.81 32.60 -5.88
N ASP A 6 2.82 33.38 -6.33
CA ASP A 6 2.17 33.17 -7.62
C ASP A 6 3.10 33.35 -8.82
N THR A 7 4.06 34.26 -8.71
CA THR A 7 5.04 34.51 -9.78
C THR A 7 5.97 33.30 -9.94
N THR A 8 6.39 32.71 -8.81
CA THR A 8 7.24 31.52 -8.82
C THR A 8 6.49 30.31 -9.38
N LYS A 9 5.21 30.16 -9.01
CA LYS A 9 4.35 29.12 -9.57
C LYS A 9 4.29 29.21 -11.09
N GLU A 10 4.18 30.42 -11.62
CA GLU A 10 4.14 30.65 -13.05
C GLU A 10 5.45 30.25 -13.71
N VAL A 11 6.58 30.58 -13.12
CA VAL A 11 7.90 30.20 -13.64
C VAL A 11 8.06 28.68 -13.63
N ILE A 12 7.72 28.03 -12.53
CA ILE A 12 7.78 26.57 -12.44
C ILE A 12 6.89 25.92 -13.49
N TRP A 13 5.66 26.40 -13.60
CA TRP A 13 4.73 25.89 -14.59
C TRP A 13 5.24 26.05 -16.02
N LYS A 14 5.72 27.25 -16.38
CA LYS A 14 6.27 27.51 -17.69
C LYS A 14 7.43 26.59 -18.02
N TYR A 15 8.32 26.41 -17.07
CA TYR A 15 9.42 25.48 -17.22
C TYR A 15 8.93 24.04 -17.45
N GLN A 16 7.96 23.58 -16.70
CA GLN A 16 7.39 22.25 -16.86
C GLN A 16 6.73 22.06 -18.22
N GLN A 17 6.21 23.12 -18.83
CA GLN A 17 5.59 23.05 -20.17
C GLN A 17 6.61 23.04 -21.31
N GLU A 18 7.75 23.65 -21.10
CA GLU A 18 8.84 23.63 -22.07
C GLU A 18 9.57 22.28 -22.06
N ASN A 19 9.40 21.48 -21.02
CA ASN A 19 10.00 20.15 -20.87
C ASN A 19 8.89 19.08 -20.89
N LYS A 20 8.90 18.25 -21.92
CA LYS A 20 7.93 17.17 -22.09
C LYS A 20 8.18 16.03 -21.11
N PRO A 21 7.21 15.11 -20.90
CA PRO A 21 7.35 13.98 -19.99
C PRO A 21 8.59 13.13 -20.24
N ASP A 22 8.95 12.97 -21.50
CA ASP A 22 10.13 12.21 -21.91
C ASP A 22 11.44 12.95 -21.64
N ASP A 23 11.33 14.29 -21.56
CA ASP A 23 12.45 15.17 -21.27
C ASP A 23 12.38 15.67 -19.85
N LYS A 24 12.30 14.84 -18.87
CA LYS A 24 12.13 15.14 -17.45
C LYS A 24 12.73 16.49 -17.01
N PRO A 25 12.06 17.27 -16.14
CA PRO A 25 12.59 18.57 -15.72
C PRO A 25 13.97 18.42 -15.11
N LYS A 26 14.87 19.31 -15.50
CA LYS A 26 16.27 19.30 -15.06
C LYS A 26 16.59 20.51 -14.17
N LEU A 27 15.54 21.16 -13.68
CA LEU A 27 15.65 22.40 -12.95
C LEU A 27 14.82 22.34 -11.67
N GLU A 28 15.42 22.66 -10.54
CA GLU A 28 14.76 22.97 -9.29
C GLU A 28 14.67 24.48 -9.16
N VAL A 29 13.56 25.00 -8.68
CA VAL A 29 13.31 26.44 -8.59
C VAL A 29 12.89 26.82 -7.19
N ALA A 30 13.50 27.86 -6.65
CA ALA A 30 13.06 28.55 -5.46
C ALA A 30 12.94 30.04 -5.75
N SER A 31 12.05 30.74 -5.06
CA SER A 31 11.91 32.17 -5.20
C SER A 31 11.72 32.86 -3.86
N TRP A 32 12.03 34.14 -3.83
CA TRP A 32 11.79 34.99 -2.67
C TRP A 32 11.51 36.42 -3.14
N GLN A 33 10.90 37.21 -2.26
CA GLN A 33 10.67 38.63 -2.51
C GLN A 33 11.84 39.43 -1.93
N GLU A 34 12.35 40.37 -2.71
CA GLU A 34 13.33 41.36 -2.27
C GLU A 34 12.84 42.76 -2.59
N GLU A 35 13.13 43.71 -1.71
CA GLU A 35 12.89 45.11 -1.97
C GLU A 35 14.06 45.67 -2.80
N VAL A 36 13.76 46.06 -4.03
CA VAL A 36 14.73 46.68 -4.93
C VAL A 36 14.18 48.04 -5.34
N GLU A 37 14.89 49.11 -4.99
CA GLU A 37 14.49 50.50 -5.30
C GLU A 37 13.05 50.84 -4.82
N GLY A 38 12.68 50.36 -3.65
CA GLY A 38 11.35 50.59 -3.06
C GLY A 38 10.25 49.71 -3.65
N LYS A 39 10.54 48.79 -4.53
CA LYS A 39 9.58 47.84 -5.11
C LYS A 39 9.88 46.42 -4.70
N GLN A 40 8.84 45.64 -4.45
CA GLN A 40 8.99 44.22 -4.24
C GLN A 40 9.25 43.52 -5.57
N VAL A 41 10.39 42.85 -5.67
CA VAL A 41 10.81 42.10 -6.84
C VAL A 41 10.97 40.64 -6.48
N THR A 42 10.44 39.75 -7.31
CA THR A 42 10.61 38.33 -7.13
C THR A 42 11.95 37.90 -7.70
N GLN A 43 12.81 37.36 -6.84
CA GLN A 43 14.07 36.74 -7.23
C GLN A 43 13.90 35.23 -7.35
N PHE A 44 14.73 34.60 -8.20
CA PHE A 44 14.70 33.15 -8.43
C PHE A 44 16.09 32.58 -8.27
N ALA A 45 16.16 31.39 -7.71
CA ALA A 45 17.36 30.56 -7.72
C ALA A 45 17.04 29.24 -8.42
N PHE A 46 17.92 28.83 -9.29
CA PHE A 46 17.78 27.61 -10.07
C PHE A 46 18.94 26.68 -9.79
N ILE A 47 18.64 25.40 -9.76
CA ILE A 47 19.64 24.34 -9.84
C ILE A 47 19.63 23.87 -11.29
N ASP A 48 20.60 24.31 -12.07
CA ASP A 48 20.68 24.02 -13.51
C ASP A 48 21.53 22.77 -13.80
N GLU A 49 21.61 22.41 -15.08
CA GLU A 49 22.42 21.27 -15.52
C GLU A 49 23.91 21.37 -15.08
N ALA A 50 24.45 22.56 -15.03
CA ALA A 50 25.85 22.74 -14.61
C ALA A 50 26.04 22.40 -13.14
N ASP A 51 25.07 22.73 -12.30
CA ASP A 51 25.09 22.41 -10.87
C ASP A 51 24.96 20.91 -10.61
N HIS A 52 24.29 20.18 -11.49
CA HIS A 52 24.09 18.73 -11.36
C HIS A 52 25.28 17.88 -11.84
N LYS A 53 26.35 18.49 -12.33
CA LYS A 53 27.48 17.72 -12.87
C LYS A 53 28.26 16.95 -11.82
N THR A 54 28.34 17.45 -10.60
CA THR A 54 29.01 16.77 -9.48
C THR A 54 28.15 16.85 -8.23
N PRO A 55 28.29 15.88 -7.28
CA PRO A 55 27.62 15.95 -5.98
C PRO A 55 27.94 17.24 -5.22
N GLU A 56 29.18 17.74 -5.34
CA GLU A 56 29.63 18.96 -4.67
C GLU A 56 28.98 20.21 -5.25
N SER A 57 28.86 20.32 -6.57
CA SER A 57 28.19 21.45 -7.21
C SER A 57 26.70 21.47 -6.93
N LEU A 58 26.06 20.30 -6.88
CA LEU A 58 24.64 20.16 -6.50
C LEU A 58 24.41 20.59 -5.05
N ALA A 59 25.26 20.15 -4.14
CA ALA A 59 25.18 20.54 -2.73
C ALA A 59 25.38 22.06 -2.55
N ALA A 60 26.30 22.65 -3.29
CA ALA A 60 26.52 24.12 -3.25
C ALA A 60 25.29 24.87 -3.78
N ALA A 61 24.68 24.39 -4.87
CA ALA A 61 23.47 24.99 -5.42
C ALA A 61 22.28 24.89 -4.44
N LYS A 62 22.10 23.74 -3.82
CA LYS A 62 21.06 23.54 -2.79
C LYS A 62 21.29 24.46 -1.59
N GLN A 63 22.54 24.63 -1.16
CA GLN A 63 22.87 25.50 -0.05
C GLN A 63 22.56 26.97 -0.38
N ARG A 64 22.82 27.43 -1.60
CA ARG A 64 22.44 28.79 -2.01
C ARG A 64 20.94 29.02 -1.88
N ILE A 65 20.11 28.02 -2.23
CA ILE A 65 18.66 28.11 -2.10
C ILE A 65 18.25 28.13 -0.62
N LEU A 66 18.83 27.28 0.20
CA LEU A 66 18.55 27.25 1.63
C LEU A 66 18.96 28.55 2.34
N ASP A 67 20.06 29.15 1.93
CA ASP A 67 20.50 30.44 2.45
C ASP A 67 19.55 31.57 2.07
N ALA A 68 18.97 31.51 0.87
CA ALA A 68 17.97 32.46 0.41
C ALA A 68 16.62 32.30 1.12
N PHE A 69 16.32 31.10 1.60
CA PHE A 69 15.08 30.77 2.31
C PHE A 69 15.36 30.10 3.65
N PRO A 70 15.61 30.88 4.72
CA PRO A 70 16.03 30.32 6.02
C PRO A 70 15.04 29.32 6.65
N GLY A 71 13.79 29.32 6.22
CA GLY A 71 12.77 28.39 6.70
C GLY A 71 12.52 27.18 5.81
N LEU A 72 13.27 27.07 4.69
CA LEU A 72 13.14 25.95 3.78
C LEU A 72 14.01 24.79 4.25
N GLU A 73 13.45 23.62 4.34
CA GLU A 73 14.16 22.38 4.70
C GLU A 73 14.34 21.50 3.47
N VAL A 74 15.36 20.67 3.50
CA VAL A 74 15.53 19.60 2.52
C VAL A 74 14.54 18.49 2.85
N CYS A 75 13.86 17.96 1.84
CA CYS A 75 12.87 16.91 2.03
C CYS A 75 13.51 15.66 2.63
N LYS A 76 12.80 15.05 3.57
CA LYS A 76 13.14 13.75 4.15
C LYS A 76 12.45 12.65 3.35
N ASP A 77 12.96 11.44 3.41
CA ASP A 77 12.39 10.28 2.71
C ASP A 77 10.93 10.00 3.08
N SER A 78 10.50 10.42 4.29
CA SER A 78 9.13 10.28 4.76
C SER A 78 8.19 11.36 4.25
N ASP A 79 8.71 12.44 3.62
CA ASP A 79 7.89 13.54 3.17
C ASP A 79 7.19 13.16 1.85
N TYR A 80 5.90 13.46 1.78
CA TYR A 80 5.14 13.28 0.54
C TYR A 80 5.50 14.39 -0.44
N HIS A 81 5.78 14.02 -1.69
CA HIS A 81 6.30 14.94 -2.71
C HIS A 81 5.32 16.02 -3.14
N TYR A 82 4.05 15.87 -2.82
CA TYR A 82 3.03 16.87 -3.05
C TYR A 82 2.84 17.81 -1.85
N GLU A 83 3.56 17.62 -0.77
CA GLU A 83 3.63 18.53 0.36
C GLU A 83 4.79 19.52 0.16
N VAL A 84 4.50 20.65 -0.44
CA VAL A 84 5.44 21.54 -1.08
C VAL A 84 6.15 22.49 -0.11
N ASN A 85 6.82 22.01 0.92
CA ASN A 85 7.59 22.89 1.81
C ASN A 85 9.07 22.57 1.88
N CYS A 86 9.51 21.63 1.09
CA CYS A 86 10.90 21.21 1.11
C CYS A 86 11.49 21.23 -0.29
N LEU A 87 12.79 21.40 -0.35
CA LEU A 87 13.57 21.26 -1.57
C LEU A 87 13.96 19.81 -1.71
N GLU A 88 13.53 19.14 -2.77
CA GLU A 88 13.80 17.74 -3.02
C GLU A 88 14.51 17.54 -4.36
N TYR A 89 15.53 16.71 -4.33
CA TYR A 89 16.10 16.07 -5.50
C TYR A 89 16.16 14.57 -5.25
N ARG A 90 15.55 13.77 -6.14
CA ARG A 90 15.55 12.32 -6.02
C ARG A 90 16.63 11.70 -6.89
N PRO A 91 17.66 11.10 -6.29
CA PRO A 91 18.62 10.31 -7.05
C PRO A 91 17.90 9.19 -7.85
N GLY A 92 18.36 8.98 -9.08
CA GLY A 92 17.82 7.95 -9.96
C GLY A 92 16.55 8.30 -10.73
N THR A 93 15.93 9.45 -10.46
CA THR A 93 14.69 9.86 -11.15
C THR A 93 14.91 10.92 -12.21
N ASP A 94 16.04 11.61 -12.22
CA ASP A 94 16.35 12.79 -13.06
C ASP A 94 15.30 13.91 -12.95
N VAL A 95 14.48 13.88 -11.93
CA VAL A 95 13.41 14.86 -11.74
C VAL A 95 13.78 15.71 -10.55
N PRO A 96 14.14 16.99 -10.76
CA PRO A 96 14.16 17.93 -9.66
C PRO A 96 12.71 18.13 -9.20
N VAL A 97 12.46 17.83 -7.94
CA VAL A 97 11.09 17.81 -7.45
C VAL A 97 10.87 18.94 -6.47
N THR A 98 10.12 19.93 -6.86
CA THR A 98 9.49 20.89 -5.96
C THR A 98 8.09 20.43 -5.63
N GLY A 99 8.00 19.20 -5.12
CA GLY A 99 6.80 18.58 -4.61
C GLY A 99 5.82 18.06 -5.65
N GLY A 100 6.07 16.91 -6.25
CA GLY A 100 5.10 16.20 -7.04
C GLY A 100 5.64 15.58 -8.31
N MET A 101 4.84 14.77 -8.94
CA MET A 101 5.19 14.16 -10.22
C MET A 101 5.12 15.19 -11.35
N TYR A 102 6.06 15.09 -12.28
CA TYR A 102 6.03 15.88 -13.48
C TYR A 102 5.22 15.16 -14.57
N VAL A 103 4.14 15.80 -14.99
CA VAL A 103 3.34 15.38 -16.15
C VAL A 103 2.94 16.63 -16.93
N PRO A 104 3.48 16.91 -18.10
CA PRO A 104 3.33 18.21 -18.79
C PRO A 104 2.06 18.30 -19.63
N GLN A 105 0.94 17.84 -19.11
CA GLN A 105 -0.35 17.94 -19.78
C GLN A 105 -1.28 18.89 -19.05
N TYR A 106 -2.23 19.46 -19.78
CA TYR A 106 -3.25 20.34 -19.24
C TYR A 106 -4.62 19.69 -19.31
N THR A 107 -5.39 19.89 -18.27
CA THR A 107 -6.78 19.47 -18.21
C THR A 107 -7.65 20.68 -17.94
N GLN A 108 -8.72 20.82 -18.70
CA GLN A 108 -9.71 21.85 -18.46
C GLN A 108 -10.57 21.46 -17.26
N LEU A 109 -10.72 22.40 -16.33
CA LEU A 109 -11.60 22.22 -15.19
C LEU A 109 -13.06 22.38 -15.63
N ASP A 110 -13.93 21.61 -15.02
CA ASP A 110 -15.37 21.60 -15.28
C ASP A 110 -16.19 22.32 -14.20
N LEU A 111 -15.52 22.96 -13.27
CA LEU A 111 -16.13 23.70 -12.17
C LEU A 111 -15.73 25.16 -12.18
N SER A 112 -16.59 26.03 -11.65
CA SER A 112 -16.22 27.42 -11.39
C SER A 112 -15.16 27.51 -10.29
N ALA A 113 -14.39 28.59 -10.28
CA ALA A 113 -13.41 28.84 -9.25
C ALA A 113 -14.04 28.89 -7.85
N ASP A 114 -15.21 29.46 -7.71
CA ASP A 114 -15.92 29.56 -6.42
C ASP A 114 -16.37 28.18 -5.94
N THR A 115 -16.87 27.34 -6.83
CA THR A 115 -17.23 25.96 -6.50
C THR A 115 -16.01 25.15 -6.06
N ALA A 116 -14.91 25.26 -6.79
CA ALA A 116 -13.66 24.57 -6.44
C ALA A 116 -13.14 25.05 -5.06
N LYS A 117 -13.23 26.36 -4.80
CA LYS A 117 -12.86 26.94 -3.50
C LYS A 117 -13.69 26.39 -2.36
N ALA A 118 -14.99 26.40 -2.49
CA ALA A 118 -15.90 25.89 -1.49
C ALA A 118 -15.66 24.40 -1.22
N MET A 119 -15.42 23.64 -2.27
CA MET A 119 -15.13 22.22 -2.22
C MET A 119 -13.84 21.93 -1.47
N LEU A 120 -12.77 22.65 -1.78
CA LEU A 120 -11.49 22.48 -1.10
C LEU A 120 -11.54 22.97 0.34
N GLN A 121 -12.30 24.01 0.63
CA GLN A 121 -12.54 24.47 1.99
C GLN A 121 -13.37 23.46 2.79
N ALA A 122 -14.38 22.88 2.19
CA ALA A 122 -15.19 21.82 2.80
C ALA A 122 -14.36 20.58 3.09
N ALA A 123 -13.43 20.24 2.22
CA ALA A 123 -12.50 19.15 2.43
C ALA A 123 -11.53 19.43 3.58
N ASP A 124 -11.11 20.68 3.76
CA ASP A 124 -10.21 21.18 4.83
C ASP A 124 -9.14 20.16 5.28
N LEU A 125 -8.36 19.66 4.33
CA LEU A 125 -7.31 18.68 4.60
C LEU A 125 -5.99 19.34 5.07
N GLY A 126 -6.08 20.59 5.54
CA GLY A 126 -4.95 21.34 6.05
C GLY A 126 -4.23 22.19 5.01
N THR A 127 -3.01 22.61 5.33
CA THR A 127 -2.24 23.58 4.53
C THR A 127 -1.99 23.13 3.08
N ASN A 128 -1.93 21.83 2.84
CA ASN A 128 -1.68 21.29 1.50
C ASN A 128 -2.85 21.52 0.55
N ILE A 129 -4.08 21.32 1.03
CA ILE A 129 -5.29 21.59 0.24
C ILE A 129 -5.41 23.09 -0.06
N GLN A 130 -5.21 23.95 0.93
CA GLN A 130 -5.26 25.39 0.70
C GLN A 130 -4.24 25.85 -0.32
N ARG A 131 -3.05 25.27 -0.28
CA ARG A 131 -1.98 25.56 -1.23
C ARG A 131 -2.34 25.13 -2.64
N LEU A 132 -2.87 23.93 -2.77
CA LEU A 132 -3.34 23.42 -4.07
C LEU A 132 -4.48 24.26 -4.61
N TYR A 133 -5.39 24.69 -3.75
CA TYR A 133 -6.46 25.61 -4.13
C TYR A 133 -5.90 26.95 -4.66
N GLN A 134 -4.87 27.51 -4.02
CA GLN A 134 -4.22 28.72 -4.49
C GLN A 134 -3.59 28.52 -5.87
N HIS A 135 -2.95 27.37 -6.12
CA HIS A 135 -2.40 27.01 -7.42
C HIS A 135 -3.50 26.93 -8.50
N GLU A 136 -4.57 26.26 -8.20
CA GLU A 136 -5.70 26.15 -9.09
C GLU A 136 -6.31 27.51 -9.43
N LEU A 137 -6.59 28.31 -8.44
CA LEU A 137 -7.16 29.64 -8.61
C LEU A 137 -6.24 30.54 -9.43
N TYR A 138 -4.94 30.46 -9.18
CA TYR A 138 -3.95 31.21 -9.94
C TYR A 138 -3.99 30.89 -11.42
N PHE A 139 -3.95 29.62 -11.77
CA PHE A 139 -3.97 29.19 -13.18
C PHE A 139 -5.29 29.53 -13.88
N ARG A 140 -6.38 29.58 -13.14
CA ARG A 140 -7.69 29.97 -13.68
C ARG A 140 -7.82 31.45 -13.92
N THR A 141 -7.39 32.26 -12.94
CA THR A 141 -7.71 33.70 -12.92
C THR A 141 -6.75 34.54 -13.72
N ASN A 142 -5.57 34.05 -14.03
CA ASN A 142 -4.58 34.81 -14.81
C ASN A 142 -4.84 34.84 -16.31
N GLY A 143 -5.94 34.29 -16.77
CA GLY A 143 -6.32 34.31 -18.19
C GLY A 143 -5.36 33.53 -19.11
N ARG A 144 -4.28 33.02 -18.55
CA ARG A 144 -3.23 32.29 -19.28
C ARG A 144 -3.63 30.88 -19.63
N HIS A 145 -4.28 30.21 -18.70
CA HIS A 145 -4.74 28.83 -18.82
C HIS A 145 -6.25 28.76 -18.87
N GLY A 146 -6.93 29.85 -18.65
CA GLY A 146 -8.38 29.86 -18.48
C GLY A 146 -8.74 28.93 -17.32
N GLU A 147 -9.52 27.91 -17.62
CA GLU A 147 -9.92 26.91 -16.65
C GLU A 147 -9.06 25.63 -16.71
N ARG A 148 -7.74 25.79 -16.77
CA ARG A 148 -6.81 24.68 -16.88
C ARG A 148 -5.86 24.63 -15.70
N LEU A 149 -5.49 23.41 -15.32
CA LEU A 149 -4.39 23.11 -14.43
C LEU A 149 -3.29 22.41 -15.19
N ASN A 150 -2.04 22.59 -14.79
CA ASN A 150 -1.01 21.67 -15.26
C ASN A 150 -1.18 20.32 -14.55
N SER A 151 -0.59 19.29 -15.12
CA SER A 151 -0.80 17.92 -14.65
C SER A 151 -0.19 17.66 -13.28
N VAL A 152 0.83 18.38 -12.89
CA VAL A 152 1.44 18.25 -11.56
C VAL A 152 0.46 18.72 -10.48
N ASP A 153 -0.13 19.89 -10.67
CA ASP A 153 -1.12 20.43 -9.73
C ASP A 153 -2.37 19.57 -9.70
N LEU A 154 -2.77 19.05 -10.85
CA LEU A 154 -3.91 18.16 -11.00
C LEU A 154 -3.68 16.85 -10.23
N GLU A 155 -2.51 16.26 -10.34
CA GLU A 155 -2.15 15.04 -9.60
C GLU A 155 -2.20 15.29 -8.09
N ARG A 156 -1.66 16.41 -7.63
CA ARG A 156 -1.70 16.78 -6.21
C ARG A 156 -3.11 16.98 -5.71
N LEU A 157 -3.93 17.70 -6.48
CA LEU A 157 -5.32 17.91 -6.14
C LEU A 157 -6.05 16.58 -6.02
N TYR A 158 -5.86 15.69 -6.97
CA TYR A 158 -6.44 14.36 -6.95
C TYR A 158 -6.02 13.57 -5.71
N GLN A 159 -4.74 13.58 -5.36
CA GLN A 159 -4.21 12.90 -4.18
C GLN A 159 -4.89 13.38 -2.89
N ASN A 160 -4.98 14.70 -2.73
CA ASN A 160 -5.55 15.27 -1.53
C ASN A 160 -7.07 15.05 -1.45
N MET A 161 -7.76 15.10 -2.57
CA MET A 161 -9.19 14.79 -2.62
C MET A 161 -9.47 13.31 -2.38
N SER A 162 -8.55 12.43 -2.76
CA SER A 162 -8.63 11.01 -2.43
C SER A 162 -8.55 10.78 -0.91
N VAL A 163 -7.67 11.50 -0.22
CA VAL A 163 -7.60 11.46 1.25
C VAL A 163 -8.91 11.96 1.86
N TRP A 164 -9.48 13.03 1.32
CA TRP A 164 -10.79 13.52 1.76
C TRP A 164 -11.89 12.47 1.58
N LEU A 165 -11.92 11.80 0.46
CA LEU A 165 -12.87 10.70 0.23
C LEU A 165 -12.75 9.59 1.28
N TRP A 166 -11.54 9.31 1.74
CA TRP A 166 -11.31 8.24 2.72
C TRP A 166 -11.54 8.66 4.17
N ASN A 167 -11.58 9.96 4.44
CA ASN A 167 -11.78 10.46 5.80
C ASN A 167 -13.26 10.67 6.10
N GLU A 168 -13.98 9.57 6.37
CA GLU A 168 -15.40 9.61 6.61
C GLU A 168 -15.82 10.20 7.96
N THR A 169 -14.92 10.19 8.95
CA THR A 169 -15.26 10.70 10.28
C THR A 169 -15.12 12.20 10.39
N LYS A 170 -14.11 12.77 9.73
CA LYS A 170 -13.79 14.20 9.84
C LYS A 170 -14.56 15.08 8.86
N TYR A 171 -14.86 14.57 7.67
CA TYR A 171 -15.45 15.37 6.60
C TYR A 171 -16.80 14.81 6.12
N ARG A 172 -17.55 14.19 7.03
CA ARG A 172 -18.87 13.64 6.72
C ARG A 172 -19.85 14.76 6.41
N TYR A 173 -20.60 14.59 5.32
CA TYR A 173 -21.73 15.46 5.03
C TYR A 173 -22.82 15.30 6.11
N GLU A 174 -23.28 16.41 6.67
CA GLU A 174 -24.41 16.44 7.60
C GLU A 174 -25.44 17.46 7.09
N GLU A 175 -26.65 16.98 6.83
CA GLU A 175 -27.74 17.84 6.42
C GLU A 175 -28.03 18.90 7.52
N GLY A 176 -28.18 20.14 7.12
CA GLY A 176 -28.40 21.28 8.04
C GLY A 176 -27.09 21.92 8.56
N LYS A 177 -25.93 21.36 8.25
CA LYS A 177 -24.62 21.91 8.63
C LYS A 177 -23.76 22.28 7.42
N GLU A 178 -24.38 22.44 6.27
CA GLU A 178 -23.70 22.68 5.00
C GLU A 178 -22.83 23.95 5.01
N ASP A 179 -23.23 24.96 5.80
CA ASP A 179 -22.50 26.22 5.85
C ASP A 179 -21.25 26.18 6.75
N GLU A 180 -21.16 25.25 7.69
CA GLU A 180 -20.04 25.19 8.65
C GLU A 180 -18.68 24.94 8.01
N LEU A 181 -18.65 24.13 6.94
CA LEU A 181 -17.43 23.77 6.21
C LEU A 181 -17.49 24.13 4.74
N GLY A 182 -18.36 25.06 4.37
CA GLY A 182 -18.59 25.40 2.96
C GLY A 182 -19.43 24.38 2.20
N PHE A 183 -20.15 23.53 2.89
CA PHE A 183 -21.00 22.50 2.29
C PHE A 183 -22.20 23.07 1.53
N LYS A 184 -22.56 24.32 1.71
CA LYS A 184 -23.67 24.92 0.95
C LYS A 184 -23.42 24.85 -0.56
N THR A 185 -22.29 25.38 -1.02
CA THR A 185 -21.91 25.30 -2.42
C THR A 185 -21.69 23.85 -2.85
N PHE A 186 -21.15 23.04 -1.97
CA PHE A 186 -20.98 21.61 -2.19
C PHE A 186 -22.33 20.91 -2.38
N THR A 187 -23.32 21.21 -1.54
CA THR A 187 -24.67 20.66 -1.64
C THR A 187 -25.37 21.13 -2.92
N GLU A 188 -25.24 22.39 -3.27
CA GLU A 188 -25.77 22.92 -4.54
C GLU A 188 -25.16 22.21 -5.75
N PHE A 189 -23.87 21.96 -5.72
CA PHE A 189 -23.19 21.19 -6.74
C PHE A 189 -23.70 19.75 -6.80
N LEU A 190 -23.82 19.09 -5.65
CA LEU A 190 -24.32 17.71 -5.57
C LEU A 190 -25.76 17.59 -6.07
N ASN A 191 -26.60 18.56 -5.81
CA ASN A 191 -27.99 18.56 -6.27
C ASN A 191 -28.11 18.45 -7.79
N CYS A 192 -27.11 18.91 -8.52
CA CYS A 192 -27.04 18.73 -9.96
C CYS A 192 -26.87 17.26 -10.36
N TYR A 193 -26.14 16.50 -9.56
CA TYR A 193 -25.82 15.10 -9.86
C TYR A 193 -26.86 14.14 -9.32
N THR A 194 -27.48 14.48 -8.21
CA THR A 194 -28.37 13.54 -7.51
C THR A 194 -29.76 13.42 -8.12
N ASN A 195 -30.13 14.36 -8.94
CA ASN A 195 -31.33 14.33 -9.76
C ASN A 195 -32.54 13.68 -9.09
N ASN A 196 -33.12 14.32 -8.09
CA ASN A 196 -34.41 13.99 -7.52
C ASN A 196 -34.49 12.86 -6.51
N ALA A 197 -33.48 12.04 -6.37
CA ALA A 197 -33.70 10.84 -5.56
C ALA A 197 -33.66 11.14 -4.07
N TYR A 198 -32.79 12.07 -3.64
CA TYR A 198 -32.47 12.28 -2.23
C TYR A 198 -32.30 13.73 -1.82
N VAL A 199 -31.87 14.58 -2.73
CA VAL A 199 -31.65 16.00 -2.52
C VAL A 199 -32.40 16.75 -3.60
N GLY A 200 -32.93 17.92 -3.30
CA GLY A 200 -33.68 18.71 -4.26
C GLY A 200 -32.87 19.00 -5.53
N THR A 201 -33.56 19.15 -6.62
CA THR A 201 -32.97 19.26 -7.95
C THR A 201 -32.86 20.69 -8.40
N GLN A 202 -31.75 21.30 -8.15
CA GLN A 202 -31.42 22.63 -8.67
C GLN A 202 -30.12 22.53 -9.47
N CYS A 203 -30.24 22.19 -10.73
CA CYS A 203 -29.11 22.08 -11.63
C CYS A 203 -29.38 22.90 -12.87
N SER A 204 -28.39 23.64 -13.36
CA SER A 204 -28.52 24.28 -14.65
C SER A 204 -28.70 23.20 -15.74
N ALA A 205 -29.53 23.49 -16.73
CA ALA A 205 -29.75 22.58 -17.85
C ALA A 205 -28.45 22.26 -18.60
N GLU A 206 -27.55 23.22 -18.66
CA GLU A 206 -26.22 23.05 -19.27
C GLU A 206 -25.35 22.05 -18.54
N LEU A 207 -25.29 22.14 -17.19
CA LEU A 207 -24.50 21.22 -16.38
C LEU A 207 -25.09 19.81 -16.44
N LYS A 208 -26.41 19.67 -16.33
CA LYS A 208 -27.10 18.39 -16.46
C LYS A 208 -26.81 17.74 -17.80
N LYS A 209 -26.90 18.52 -18.90
CA LYS A 209 -26.55 18.04 -20.22
C LYS A 209 -25.10 17.58 -20.31
N SER A 210 -24.19 18.32 -19.73
CA SER A 210 -22.77 17.94 -19.67
C SER A 210 -22.55 16.60 -18.95
N LEU A 211 -23.25 16.37 -17.84
CA LEU A 211 -23.17 15.12 -17.11
C LEU A 211 -23.65 13.91 -17.90
N ILE A 212 -24.75 14.10 -18.64
CA ILE A 212 -25.32 13.06 -19.51
C ILE A 212 -24.40 12.80 -20.71
N ASP A 213 -23.98 13.85 -21.39
CA ASP A 213 -23.12 13.75 -22.59
C ASP A 213 -21.77 13.10 -22.25
N ASN A 214 -21.26 13.33 -21.05
CA ASN A 214 -20.02 12.71 -20.56
C ASN A 214 -20.24 11.36 -19.87
N LYS A 215 -21.46 10.83 -19.91
CA LYS A 215 -21.83 9.53 -19.35
C LYS A 215 -21.54 9.37 -17.85
N MET A 216 -21.58 10.46 -17.11
CA MET A 216 -21.48 10.43 -15.64
C MET A 216 -22.76 9.93 -15.00
N ILE A 217 -23.89 10.32 -15.56
CA ILE A 217 -25.22 9.85 -15.17
C ILE A 217 -25.95 9.34 -16.41
N TYR A 218 -26.95 8.47 -16.16
CA TYR A 218 -27.83 8.02 -17.24
C TYR A 218 -28.78 9.13 -17.67
N GLY A 219 -29.03 9.22 -18.99
CA GLY A 219 -29.96 10.17 -19.58
C GLY A 219 -31.42 9.85 -19.30
N GLU A 220 -32.29 10.79 -19.62
CA GLU A 220 -33.73 10.73 -19.30
C GLU A 220 -34.48 9.61 -20.02
N GLU A 221 -34.01 9.14 -21.17
CA GLU A 221 -34.58 8.01 -21.90
C GLU A 221 -34.23 6.64 -21.29
N SER A 222 -33.31 6.59 -20.35
CA SER A 222 -32.96 5.36 -19.67
C SER A 222 -33.91 5.10 -18.48
N SER A 223 -34.23 3.84 -18.23
CA SER A 223 -34.94 3.44 -17.00
C SER A 223 -34.14 3.77 -15.73
N LYS A 224 -32.83 4.04 -15.89
CA LYS A 224 -31.91 4.41 -14.82
C LYS A 224 -31.59 5.91 -14.81
N ALA A 225 -32.44 6.73 -15.41
CA ALA A 225 -32.23 8.17 -15.53
C ALA A 225 -31.82 8.81 -14.19
N GLY A 226 -30.77 9.61 -14.23
CA GLY A 226 -30.23 10.32 -13.06
C GLY A 226 -29.39 9.45 -12.12
N MET A 227 -29.31 8.15 -12.33
CA MET A 227 -28.40 7.29 -11.60
C MET A 227 -26.98 7.47 -12.09
N MET A 228 -26.01 7.26 -11.19
CA MET A 228 -24.62 7.19 -11.57
C MET A 228 -24.38 6.05 -12.57
N ASN A 229 -23.58 6.34 -13.59
CA ASN A 229 -23.13 5.32 -14.51
C ASN A 229 -21.77 4.76 -14.06
N PRO A 230 -21.69 3.51 -13.58
CA PRO A 230 -20.44 2.94 -13.10
C PRO A 230 -19.41 2.70 -14.21
N SER A 231 -19.80 2.83 -15.47
CA SER A 231 -18.89 2.76 -16.61
C SER A 231 -18.24 4.09 -16.96
N TYR A 232 -18.56 5.15 -16.21
CA TYR A 232 -18.00 6.46 -16.50
C TYR A 232 -16.47 6.42 -16.33
N PRO A 233 -15.73 6.98 -17.30
CA PRO A 233 -14.28 7.02 -17.21
C PRO A 233 -13.80 7.80 -15.99
N LEU A 234 -12.88 7.24 -15.24
CA LEU A 234 -12.19 7.92 -14.17
C LEU A 234 -10.72 8.12 -14.55
N ASN A 235 -10.44 9.32 -15.06
CA ASN A 235 -9.08 9.74 -15.38
C ASN A 235 -8.84 11.08 -14.69
N TYR A 236 -7.86 11.13 -13.78
CA TYR A 236 -7.56 12.37 -13.05
C TYR A 236 -7.10 13.51 -13.96
N MET A 237 -6.77 13.22 -15.21
CA MET A 237 -6.41 14.22 -16.22
C MET A 237 -7.64 14.92 -16.82
N GLU A 238 -8.84 14.39 -16.63
CA GLU A 238 -10.08 14.95 -17.14
C GLU A 238 -11.09 15.17 -16.02
N LYS A 239 -11.57 16.40 -15.90
CA LYS A 239 -12.64 16.77 -14.94
C LYS A 239 -12.46 16.19 -13.52
N PRO A 240 -11.28 16.32 -12.92
CA PRO A 240 -10.93 15.60 -11.68
C PRO A 240 -11.80 16.01 -10.50
N LEU A 241 -12.13 17.29 -10.38
CA LEU A 241 -12.93 17.78 -9.24
C LEU A 241 -14.34 17.21 -9.29
N THR A 242 -14.98 17.24 -10.46
CA THR A 242 -16.31 16.66 -10.65
C THR A 242 -16.32 15.17 -10.30
N ARG A 243 -15.31 14.43 -10.72
CA ARG A 243 -15.23 12.98 -10.49
C ARG A 243 -15.06 12.65 -9.03
N LEU A 244 -14.20 13.37 -8.34
CA LEU A 244 -13.97 13.17 -6.92
C LEU A 244 -15.20 13.55 -6.10
N MET A 245 -15.90 14.61 -6.48
CA MET A 245 -17.14 15.01 -5.83
C MET A 245 -18.27 14.00 -6.05
N LEU A 246 -18.38 13.45 -7.24
CA LEU A 246 -19.36 12.38 -7.49
C LEU A 246 -19.10 11.19 -6.57
N GLY A 247 -17.86 10.75 -6.46
CA GLY A 247 -17.49 9.67 -5.56
C GLY A 247 -17.93 9.94 -4.12
N ARG A 248 -17.72 11.14 -3.65
CA ARG A 248 -18.12 11.53 -2.29
C ARG A 248 -19.64 11.64 -2.14
N SER A 249 -20.32 12.20 -3.13
CA SER A 249 -21.78 12.35 -3.08
C SER A 249 -22.50 11.00 -3.00
N TRP A 250 -22.03 10.03 -3.74
CA TRP A 250 -22.60 8.69 -3.71
C TRP A 250 -22.48 8.06 -2.34
N TRP A 251 -21.39 8.33 -1.68
CA TRP A 251 -21.07 7.77 -0.40
C TRP A 251 -21.80 8.45 0.75
N ASP A 252 -21.88 9.80 0.73
CA ASP A 252 -22.53 10.56 1.80
C ASP A 252 -24.06 10.59 1.69
N LEU A 253 -24.57 10.69 0.49
CA LEU A 253 -25.99 11.01 0.25
C LEU A 253 -26.86 9.82 -0.12
N ASN A 254 -26.33 8.59 -0.10
CA ASN A 254 -27.09 7.40 -0.46
C ASN A 254 -27.74 7.47 -1.85
N ILE A 255 -27.05 8.05 -2.79
CA ILE A 255 -27.57 8.26 -4.15
C ILE A 255 -27.75 6.93 -4.86
N LYS A 256 -28.83 6.79 -5.62
CA LYS A 256 -29.05 5.62 -6.45
C LYS A 256 -27.96 5.47 -7.49
N VAL A 257 -27.38 4.28 -7.55
CA VAL A 257 -26.33 3.92 -8.50
C VAL A 257 -26.72 2.62 -9.21
N ASP A 258 -26.16 2.45 -10.41
CA ASP A 258 -26.28 1.19 -11.11
C ASP A 258 -25.22 0.21 -10.60
N VAL A 259 -25.62 -0.72 -9.75
CA VAL A 259 -24.74 -1.73 -9.18
C VAL A 259 -24.86 -3.10 -9.86
N GLU A 260 -25.55 -3.19 -10.99
CA GLU A 260 -25.76 -4.46 -11.70
C GLU A 260 -24.43 -5.07 -12.20
N LYS A 261 -23.47 -4.23 -12.51
CA LYS A 261 -22.16 -4.71 -13.00
C LYS A 261 -21.31 -5.30 -11.89
N TYR A 262 -21.21 -4.60 -10.77
CA TYR A 262 -20.40 -5.03 -9.63
C TYR A 262 -20.70 -4.13 -8.42
N PRO A 263 -20.92 -4.68 -7.23
CA PRO A 263 -20.95 -6.11 -6.91
C PRO A 263 -22.17 -6.86 -7.44
N GLY A 264 -23.22 -6.16 -7.82
CA GLY A 264 -24.48 -6.72 -8.30
C GLY A 264 -25.66 -6.32 -7.42
N VAL A 265 -26.85 -6.51 -7.95
CA VAL A 265 -28.12 -6.19 -7.25
C VAL A 265 -28.59 -7.38 -6.44
N VAL A 266 -29.02 -7.12 -5.21
CA VAL A 266 -29.68 -8.10 -4.35
C VAL A 266 -31.15 -7.72 -4.23
N ASN A 267 -32.03 -8.50 -4.85
CA ASN A 267 -33.48 -8.29 -4.88
C ASN A 267 -34.21 -9.24 -3.92
N THR A 268 -33.73 -9.32 -2.69
CA THR A 268 -34.30 -10.19 -1.68
C THR A 268 -34.57 -9.41 -0.40
N ASN A 269 -35.71 -9.65 0.24
CA ASN A 269 -35.99 -9.07 1.53
C ASN A 269 -35.01 -9.57 2.57
N GLY A 270 -34.55 -8.67 3.42
CA GLY A 270 -33.66 -9.00 4.50
C GLY A 270 -34.35 -9.77 5.63
N GLU A 271 -33.54 -10.44 6.42
CA GLU A 271 -33.97 -11.19 7.59
C GLU A 271 -33.28 -10.70 8.87
N THR A 272 -33.66 -11.24 10.00
CA THR A 272 -33.02 -10.96 11.30
C THR A 272 -32.13 -12.15 11.70
N VAL A 273 -30.88 -11.87 12.03
CA VAL A 273 -29.87 -12.87 12.41
C VAL A 273 -29.17 -12.42 13.67
N THR A 274 -29.01 -13.31 14.64
CA THR A 274 -28.17 -13.05 15.82
C THR A 274 -26.92 -13.91 15.76
N GLN A 275 -25.77 -13.30 16.01
CA GLN A 275 -24.46 -13.95 16.03
C GLN A 275 -23.69 -13.56 17.26
N ASN A 276 -22.93 -14.50 17.81
CA ASN A 276 -21.91 -14.23 18.82
C ASN A 276 -20.58 -13.91 18.11
N ILE A 277 -20.00 -12.75 18.42
CA ILE A 277 -18.83 -12.24 17.71
C ILE A 277 -17.72 -11.97 18.71
N ASN A 278 -16.51 -12.40 18.38
CA ASN A 278 -15.31 -12.15 19.15
C ASN A 278 -14.89 -10.67 19.04
N LEU A 279 -14.59 -10.05 20.17
CA LEU A 279 -14.26 -8.63 20.28
C LEU A 279 -12.80 -8.38 20.65
N TYR A 280 -11.98 -9.43 20.74
CA TYR A 280 -10.60 -9.29 21.09
C TYR A 280 -9.82 -8.48 20.05
N SER A 281 -9.09 -7.47 20.50
CA SER A 281 -8.32 -6.54 19.67
C SER A 281 -6.93 -6.34 20.26
N ALA A 282 -6.07 -7.33 20.14
CA ALA A 282 -4.67 -7.14 20.51
C ALA A 282 -3.99 -6.17 19.54
N PRO A 283 -3.10 -5.30 20.02
CA PRO A 283 -2.27 -4.50 19.16
C PRO A 283 -1.47 -5.41 18.23
N THR A 284 -1.61 -5.25 16.94
CA THR A 284 -0.79 -5.94 15.96
C THR A 284 0.14 -4.94 15.30
N LYS A 285 1.41 -5.30 15.16
CA LYS A 285 2.36 -4.55 14.32
C LYS A 285 2.22 -4.93 12.84
N TRP A 286 1.36 -5.89 12.55
CA TRP A 286 1.17 -6.48 11.23
C TRP A 286 -0.24 -6.26 10.74
N PHE A 287 -0.44 -6.44 9.46
CA PHE A 287 -1.74 -6.34 8.82
C PHE A 287 -2.59 -7.61 8.96
N ALA A 288 -2.26 -8.50 9.88
CA ALA A 288 -3.18 -9.52 10.36
C ALA A 288 -4.09 -8.86 11.40
N GLY A 289 -5.23 -8.41 10.96
CA GLY A 289 -6.16 -7.64 11.78
C GLY A 289 -7.18 -8.52 12.50
N ASN A 290 -8.07 -7.86 13.22
CA ASN A 290 -9.09 -8.49 14.05
C ASN A 290 -10.51 -8.18 13.61
N MET A 291 -10.73 -7.75 12.38
CA MET A 291 -12.04 -7.56 11.82
C MET A 291 -12.73 -8.91 11.62
N GLN A 292 -13.94 -9.07 12.16
CA GLN A 292 -14.69 -10.31 12.10
C GLN A 292 -15.65 -10.32 10.94
N SER A 293 -15.60 -11.37 10.13
CA SER A 293 -16.59 -11.63 9.08
C SER A 293 -17.88 -12.17 9.67
N THR A 294 -18.99 -11.63 9.23
CA THR A 294 -20.32 -12.08 9.69
C THR A 294 -20.99 -13.06 8.73
N GLY A 295 -20.56 -13.10 7.47
CA GLY A 295 -21.27 -13.84 6.43
C GLY A 295 -22.63 -13.22 6.08
N LEU A 296 -22.85 -11.95 6.41
CA LEU A 296 -24.08 -11.23 6.16
C LEU A 296 -23.84 -10.07 5.19
N TRP A 297 -24.82 -9.82 4.36
CA TRP A 297 -24.82 -8.78 3.34
C TRP A 297 -25.85 -7.70 3.68
N ALA A 298 -25.42 -6.44 3.63
CA ALA A 298 -26.33 -5.30 3.71
C ALA A 298 -26.81 -4.96 2.28
N PRO A 299 -28.10 -5.13 1.97
CA PRO A 299 -28.61 -4.79 0.64
C PRO A 299 -28.52 -3.29 0.36
N ALA A 300 -28.24 -2.93 -0.88
CA ALA A 300 -28.14 -1.54 -1.30
C ALA A 300 -29.41 -0.75 -1.01
N GLN A 301 -29.29 0.39 -0.35
CA GLN A 301 -30.36 1.36 -0.12
C GLN A 301 -31.57 0.81 0.67
N GLN A 302 -31.37 -0.29 1.38
CA GLN A 302 -32.36 -0.84 2.30
C GLN A 302 -31.93 -0.63 3.74
N GLU A 303 -32.90 -0.46 4.61
CA GLU A 303 -32.62 -0.25 6.02
C GLU A 303 -32.05 -1.51 6.67
N VAL A 304 -30.90 -1.34 7.31
CA VAL A 304 -30.25 -2.36 8.12
C VAL A 304 -30.05 -1.80 9.53
N SER A 305 -30.33 -2.61 10.54
CA SER A 305 -29.99 -2.25 11.91
C SER A 305 -29.11 -3.31 12.54
N ILE A 306 -28.20 -2.86 13.39
CA ILE A 306 -27.28 -3.73 14.14
C ILE A 306 -27.35 -3.31 15.60
N GLU A 307 -27.79 -4.24 16.44
CA GLU A 307 -27.83 -4.07 17.88
C GLU A 307 -26.66 -4.81 18.51
N SER A 308 -25.80 -4.08 19.21
CA SER A 308 -24.66 -4.61 19.93
C SER A 308 -24.98 -4.81 21.39
N LYS A 309 -24.70 -6.00 21.92
CA LYS A 309 -24.71 -6.28 23.36
C LYS A 309 -23.29 -6.27 23.96
N ALA A 310 -22.32 -5.78 23.19
CA ALA A 310 -20.96 -5.66 23.66
C ALA A 310 -20.86 -4.63 24.79
N THR A 311 -19.97 -4.90 25.74
CA THR A 311 -19.64 -3.96 26.83
C THR A 311 -18.52 -3.00 26.45
N VAL A 312 -17.98 -3.12 25.26
CA VAL A 312 -16.93 -2.28 24.67
C VAL A 312 -17.43 -1.68 23.36
N PRO A 313 -16.87 -0.53 22.93
CA PRO A 313 -17.19 0.01 21.61
C PRO A 313 -16.78 -0.94 20.49
N VAL A 314 -17.51 -0.89 19.38
CA VAL A 314 -17.22 -1.65 18.18
C VAL A 314 -17.31 -0.77 16.94
N THR A 315 -16.58 -1.15 15.90
CA THR A 315 -16.69 -0.54 14.58
C THR A 315 -17.36 -1.53 13.64
N VAL A 316 -18.39 -1.07 12.95
CA VAL A 316 -19.06 -1.81 11.88
C VAL A 316 -18.50 -1.32 10.55
N THR A 317 -18.02 -2.25 9.71
CA THR A 317 -17.61 -1.94 8.34
C THR A 317 -18.50 -2.69 7.37
N VAL A 318 -18.99 -1.98 6.36
CA VAL A 318 -19.78 -2.58 5.27
C VAL A 318 -18.98 -2.45 3.99
N ALA A 319 -18.73 -3.57 3.34
CA ALA A 319 -17.90 -3.73 2.14
C ALA A 319 -16.39 -3.46 2.37
N LEU A 320 -15.58 -3.94 1.45
CA LEU A 320 -14.11 -3.78 1.48
C LEU A 320 -13.54 -3.05 0.25
N ALA A 321 -14.38 -2.67 -0.70
CA ALA A 321 -13.94 -2.05 -1.94
C ALA A 321 -13.96 -0.53 -1.82
N ASP A 322 -12.83 0.07 -1.53
CA ASP A 322 -12.70 1.51 -1.36
C ASP A 322 -11.50 2.12 -2.10
N ASP A 323 -10.80 1.34 -2.90
CA ASP A 323 -9.70 1.83 -3.71
C ASP A 323 -10.19 2.68 -4.86
N LEU A 324 -9.65 3.88 -4.96
CA LEU A 324 -9.83 4.74 -6.12
C LEU A 324 -8.90 4.29 -7.24
N THR A 325 -9.45 4.11 -8.43
CA THR A 325 -8.67 3.71 -9.60
C THR A 325 -8.36 4.86 -10.54
N GLY A 326 -7.55 4.59 -11.54
CA GLY A 326 -7.24 5.53 -12.62
C GLY A 326 -6.11 6.48 -12.31
N ARG A 327 -5.65 6.54 -11.07
CA ARG A 327 -4.60 7.46 -10.67
C ARG A 327 -3.23 7.08 -11.24
N GLU A 328 -2.83 5.84 -11.05
CA GLU A 328 -1.54 5.35 -11.53
C GLU A 328 -1.60 4.81 -12.95
N LYS A 329 -2.64 4.07 -13.25
CA LYS A 329 -2.79 3.39 -14.52
C LYS A 329 -3.47 4.25 -15.59
N HIS A 330 -3.89 5.45 -15.25
CA HIS A 330 -4.69 6.30 -16.14
C HIS A 330 -5.92 5.58 -16.70
N GLU A 331 -6.55 4.77 -15.88
CA GLU A 331 -7.72 4.00 -16.29
C GLU A 331 -8.85 4.93 -16.73
N VAL A 332 -9.52 4.52 -17.78
CA VAL A 332 -10.51 5.36 -18.43
C VAL A 332 -11.95 5.03 -18.08
N SER A 333 -12.17 3.93 -17.33
CA SER A 333 -13.52 3.55 -16.93
C SER A 333 -13.54 2.88 -15.57
N LEU A 334 -14.62 3.10 -14.85
CA LEU A 334 -14.89 2.43 -13.60
C LEU A 334 -15.63 1.12 -13.84
N ASN A 335 -15.19 0.08 -13.16
CA ASN A 335 -15.86 -1.21 -13.15
C ASN A 335 -16.81 -1.35 -11.96
N ARG A 336 -16.74 -0.43 -11.02
CA ARG A 336 -17.63 -0.27 -9.87
C ARG A 336 -17.59 1.18 -9.38
N PRO A 337 -18.48 1.60 -8.46
CA PRO A 337 -18.35 2.91 -7.82
C PRO A 337 -16.97 3.10 -7.17
N PRO A 338 -16.44 4.33 -7.13
CA PRO A 338 -15.06 4.59 -6.69
C PRO A 338 -14.80 4.19 -5.25
N ARG A 339 -15.79 4.31 -4.38
CA ARG A 339 -15.69 3.86 -3.00
C ARG A 339 -17.03 3.31 -2.56
N VAL A 340 -17.02 2.12 -1.99
CA VAL A 340 -18.24 1.46 -1.51
C VAL A 340 -18.24 1.15 -0.02
N THR A 341 -17.08 1.21 0.62
CA THR A 341 -16.94 0.92 2.05
C THR A 341 -17.58 2.02 2.91
N LYS A 342 -18.35 1.61 3.89
CA LYS A 342 -18.92 2.49 4.94
C LYS A 342 -18.56 1.94 6.31
N THR A 343 -18.29 2.83 7.26
CA THR A 343 -18.04 2.48 8.66
C THR A 343 -18.99 3.21 9.59
N TYR A 344 -19.33 2.54 10.68
CA TYR A 344 -20.19 3.09 11.74
C TYR A 344 -19.60 2.72 13.08
N ASP A 345 -19.56 3.69 13.99
CA ASP A 345 -19.10 3.47 15.34
C ASP A 345 -20.29 3.18 16.25
N LEU A 346 -20.22 2.11 17.01
CA LEU A 346 -21.19 1.77 18.04
C LEU A 346 -20.53 1.86 19.42
N LYS A 347 -21.20 2.54 20.34
CA LYS A 347 -20.86 2.47 21.76
C LYS A 347 -21.26 1.13 22.35
N ALA A 348 -20.82 0.85 23.57
CA ALA A 348 -21.26 -0.32 24.29
C ALA A 348 -22.80 -0.35 24.43
N ASN A 349 -23.39 -1.52 24.22
CA ASN A 349 -24.84 -1.75 24.33
C ASN A 349 -25.66 -0.76 23.47
N ASP A 350 -25.27 -0.55 22.26
CA ASP A 350 -25.86 0.43 21.35
C ASP A 350 -26.45 -0.22 20.10
N LYS A 351 -27.20 0.57 19.35
CA LYS A 351 -27.81 0.16 18.09
C LYS A 351 -27.58 1.22 17.03
N VAL A 352 -27.23 0.80 15.83
CA VAL A 352 -27.15 1.67 14.66
C VAL A 352 -28.15 1.20 13.60
N THR A 353 -28.78 2.17 12.94
CA THR A 353 -29.66 1.93 11.79
C THR A 353 -29.12 2.75 10.62
N PHE A 354 -28.94 2.13 9.47
CA PHE A 354 -28.33 2.77 8.30
C PHE A 354 -28.83 2.21 6.99
N LYS A 355 -28.58 2.95 5.93
CA LYS A 355 -28.70 2.51 4.54
C LYS A 355 -27.37 2.71 3.86
N VAL A 356 -26.84 1.70 3.19
CA VAL A 356 -25.62 1.81 2.40
C VAL A 356 -25.96 2.00 0.92
N PRO A 357 -25.21 2.82 0.19
CA PRO A 357 -25.57 3.12 -1.20
C PRO A 357 -25.44 1.92 -2.15
N TYR A 358 -24.47 1.03 -1.91
CA TYR A 358 -24.09 -0.01 -2.87
C TYR A 358 -24.25 -1.44 -2.37
N GLY A 359 -24.57 -1.64 -1.12
CA GLY A 359 -24.53 -2.95 -0.48
C GLY A 359 -23.12 -3.37 -0.09
N GLY A 360 -23.01 -4.48 0.61
CA GLY A 360 -21.72 -5.04 1.00
C GLY A 360 -21.79 -6.03 2.13
N LEU A 361 -20.74 -6.83 2.26
CA LEU A 361 -20.53 -7.72 3.40
C LEU A 361 -20.30 -6.90 4.67
N ILE A 362 -20.79 -7.40 5.79
CA ILE A 362 -20.72 -6.72 7.08
C ILE A 362 -19.60 -7.32 7.92
N TYR A 363 -18.81 -6.45 8.53
CA TYR A 363 -17.68 -6.80 9.39
C TYR A 363 -17.79 -6.08 10.73
N ILE A 364 -17.40 -6.75 11.80
CA ILE A 364 -17.37 -6.18 13.15
C ILE A 364 -15.95 -6.21 13.68
N LYS A 365 -15.46 -5.06 14.15
CA LYS A 365 -14.19 -4.95 14.87
C LYS A 365 -14.45 -4.51 16.29
N GLY A 366 -14.13 -5.38 17.25
CA GLY A 366 -14.21 -5.04 18.66
C GLY A 366 -12.98 -4.25 19.13
N ASP A 367 -13.09 -3.68 20.33
CA ASP A 367 -12.02 -2.93 20.98
C ASP A 367 -11.78 -3.46 22.39
N SER A 368 -11.71 -4.77 22.53
CA SER A 368 -11.40 -5.43 23.81
C SER A 368 -9.96 -5.94 23.82
N LYS A 369 -9.21 -5.61 24.86
CA LYS A 369 -7.85 -6.13 25.10
C LYS A 369 -7.86 -7.51 25.76
N GLU A 370 -9.03 -7.98 26.14
CA GLU A 370 -9.23 -9.31 26.72
C GLU A 370 -10.06 -10.16 25.76
N VAL A 371 -9.82 -11.46 25.78
CA VAL A 371 -10.61 -12.42 24.98
C VAL A 371 -12.03 -12.42 25.49
N GLN A 372 -12.95 -11.88 24.72
CA GLN A 372 -14.37 -11.86 25.02
C GLN A 372 -15.19 -11.78 23.73
N SER A 373 -16.45 -12.13 23.86
CA SER A 373 -17.41 -12.07 22.77
C SER A 373 -18.73 -11.46 23.23
N ALA A 374 -19.56 -11.04 22.29
CA ALA A 374 -20.88 -10.54 22.57
C ALA A 374 -21.83 -10.90 21.44
N ASP A 375 -23.14 -10.87 21.75
CA ASP A 375 -24.17 -11.09 20.77
C ASP A 375 -24.48 -9.80 20.00
N PHE A 376 -24.70 -9.96 18.70
CA PHE A 376 -25.12 -8.91 17.78
C PHE A 376 -26.36 -9.38 17.06
N THR A 377 -27.36 -8.52 16.99
CA THR A 377 -28.57 -8.78 16.22
C THR A 377 -28.61 -7.88 15.00
N PHE A 378 -28.62 -8.50 13.83
CA PHE A 378 -28.65 -7.86 12.53
C PHE A 378 -30.04 -7.98 11.94
N THR A 379 -30.65 -6.87 11.57
CA THR A 379 -31.99 -6.84 10.96
C THR A 379 -31.93 -6.21 9.58
N GLY A 380 -32.61 -6.81 8.61
CA GLY A 380 -32.62 -6.35 7.22
C GLY A 380 -31.44 -6.85 6.40
N VAL A 381 -30.77 -7.88 6.86
CA VAL A 381 -29.57 -8.45 6.22
C VAL A 381 -29.89 -9.68 5.40
N VAL A 382 -29.02 -10.01 4.46
CA VAL A 382 -29.09 -11.20 3.62
C VAL A 382 -27.90 -12.09 3.92
N LYS A 383 -28.14 -13.38 4.09
CA LYS A 383 -27.05 -14.36 4.27
C LYS A 383 -26.25 -14.48 2.99
N ALA A 384 -24.95 -14.21 3.07
CA ALA A 384 -24.02 -14.34 1.95
C ALA A 384 -23.33 -15.71 1.96
N PRO A 385 -22.81 -16.20 0.83
CA PRO A 385 -22.02 -17.41 0.83
C PRO A 385 -20.86 -17.32 1.82
N PHE A 386 -20.77 -18.26 2.73
CA PHE A 386 -19.77 -18.25 3.78
C PHE A 386 -19.32 -19.67 4.12
N TYR A 387 -18.10 -20.00 3.73
CA TYR A 387 -17.47 -21.28 4.05
C TYR A 387 -16.51 -21.08 5.21
N LYS A 388 -16.75 -21.75 6.32
CA LYS A 388 -15.98 -21.61 7.55
C LYS A 388 -16.01 -22.92 8.33
N ASP A 389 -14.91 -23.23 9.03
CA ASP A 389 -14.79 -24.45 9.83
C ASP A 389 -15.06 -25.74 9.03
N GLY A 390 -14.60 -25.75 7.78
CA GLY A 390 -14.71 -26.90 6.91
C GLY A 390 -16.08 -27.16 6.31
N LYS A 391 -17.02 -26.21 6.43
CA LYS A 391 -18.37 -26.37 5.92
C LYS A 391 -19.02 -25.05 5.53
N TRP A 392 -20.04 -25.14 4.68
CA TRP A 392 -20.87 -24.00 4.36
C TRP A 392 -21.74 -23.60 5.56
N GLN A 393 -21.57 -22.35 6.01
CA GLN A 393 -22.47 -21.71 6.97
C GLN A 393 -23.71 -21.19 6.23
N HIS A 394 -23.49 -20.55 5.09
CA HIS A 394 -24.48 -20.16 4.10
C HIS A 394 -23.91 -20.57 2.74
N ASP A 395 -24.69 -21.22 1.89
CA ASP A 395 -24.19 -21.79 0.65
C ASP A 395 -24.28 -20.86 -0.56
N LEU A 396 -23.91 -21.39 -1.73
CA LEU A 396 -23.90 -20.65 -2.98
C LEU A 396 -25.30 -20.31 -3.53
N ASN A 397 -26.36 -20.80 -2.92
CA ASN A 397 -27.74 -20.43 -3.29
C ASN A 397 -28.11 -19.02 -2.80
N SER A 398 -27.27 -18.41 -1.98
CA SER A 398 -27.44 -17.02 -1.54
C SER A 398 -27.52 -16.06 -2.73
N PRO A 399 -28.40 -15.04 -2.66
CA PRO A 399 -28.46 -14.00 -3.69
C PRO A 399 -27.32 -12.99 -3.60
N ALA A 400 -26.54 -12.98 -2.51
CA ALA A 400 -25.43 -12.04 -2.35
C ALA A 400 -24.33 -12.33 -3.37
N PRO A 401 -23.79 -11.28 -4.02
CA PRO A 401 -22.86 -11.47 -5.13
C PRO A 401 -21.43 -11.83 -4.71
N LEU A 402 -21.04 -11.50 -3.49
CA LEU A 402 -19.74 -11.81 -2.92
C LEU A 402 -19.90 -12.81 -1.78
N GLY A 403 -18.92 -13.68 -1.63
CA GLY A 403 -18.85 -14.61 -0.53
C GLY A 403 -17.45 -14.66 0.07
N GLU A 404 -17.34 -15.41 1.17
CA GLU A 404 -16.10 -15.55 1.90
C GLU A 404 -15.78 -16.99 2.24
N LEU A 405 -14.49 -17.29 2.25
CA LEU A 405 -13.95 -18.49 2.85
C LEU A 405 -13.05 -18.07 4.00
N GLU A 406 -13.30 -18.61 5.20
CA GLU A 406 -12.50 -18.36 6.38
C GLU A 406 -11.81 -19.65 6.81
N SER A 407 -10.48 -19.62 6.80
CA SER A 407 -9.62 -20.67 7.36
C SER A 407 -9.16 -20.29 8.77
N ALA A 408 -8.26 -21.08 9.34
CA ALA A 408 -7.67 -20.75 10.65
C ALA A 408 -6.86 -19.44 10.62
N SER A 409 -6.26 -19.09 9.48
CA SER A 409 -5.31 -17.97 9.37
C SER A 409 -5.66 -16.93 8.32
N PHE A 410 -6.63 -17.21 7.45
CA PHE A 410 -7.01 -16.33 6.34
C PHE A 410 -8.54 -16.14 6.25
N VAL A 411 -8.92 -14.97 5.79
CA VAL A 411 -10.26 -14.73 5.24
C VAL A 411 -10.10 -14.32 3.79
N TYR A 412 -10.76 -15.01 2.90
CA TYR A 412 -10.71 -14.79 1.48
C TYR A 412 -12.08 -14.33 0.98
N THR A 413 -12.13 -13.13 0.39
CA THR A 413 -13.36 -12.52 -0.12
C THR A 413 -13.31 -12.47 -1.65
N THR A 414 -14.36 -12.97 -2.31
CA THR A 414 -14.37 -13.08 -3.77
C THR A 414 -15.82 -13.13 -4.29
N PRO A 415 -16.04 -12.83 -5.59
CA PRO A 415 -17.33 -13.13 -6.21
C PRO A 415 -17.75 -14.58 -5.96
N LYS A 416 -19.02 -14.80 -5.65
CA LYS A 416 -19.49 -16.15 -5.24
C LYS A 416 -19.21 -17.25 -6.26
N LYS A 417 -19.16 -16.91 -7.55
CA LYS A 417 -18.84 -17.86 -8.62
C LYS A 417 -17.45 -18.48 -8.46
N ASN A 418 -16.49 -17.71 -7.92
CA ASN A 418 -15.12 -18.17 -7.70
C ASN A 418 -15.01 -19.15 -6.53
N LEU A 419 -15.99 -19.21 -5.66
CA LEU A 419 -16.04 -20.19 -4.56
C LEU A 419 -16.48 -21.59 -5.03
N ASN A 420 -16.56 -21.79 -6.32
CA ASN A 420 -16.74 -23.09 -6.91
C ASN A 420 -15.36 -23.75 -7.13
N ALA A 421 -15.03 -24.69 -6.27
CA ALA A 421 -13.74 -25.36 -6.28
C ALA A 421 -13.70 -26.64 -7.11
N SER A 422 -14.57 -26.80 -8.09
CA SER A 422 -14.68 -28.04 -8.90
C SER A 422 -13.38 -28.39 -9.63
N ASN A 423 -12.52 -27.40 -9.90
CA ASN A 423 -11.21 -27.56 -10.53
C ASN A 423 -10.03 -27.46 -9.54
N TYR A 424 -10.29 -27.37 -8.26
CA TYR A 424 -9.24 -27.36 -7.22
C TYR A 424 -9.13 -28.74 -6.58
N THR A 425 -7.94 -29.35 -6.65
CA THR A 425 -7.71 -30.69 -6.09
C THR A 425 -7.97 -30.69 -4.59
N GLY A 426 -8.89 -31.50 -4.11
CA GLY A 426 -9.29 -31.55 -2.71
C GLY A 426 -10.36 -30.53 -2.29
N GLY A 427 -10.85 -29.70 -3.22
CA GLY A 427 -11.95 -28.77 -3.00
C GLY A 427 -11.62 -27.60 -2.06
N LEU A 428 -12.65 -26.97 -1.52
CA LEU A 428 -12.50 -25.84 -0.62
C LEU A 428 -11.77 -26.18 0.67
N GLU A 429 -11.91 -27.39 1.18
CA GLU A 429 -11.20 -27.84 2.36
C GLU A 429 -9.68 -27.81 2.13
N GLN A 430 -9.24 -28.34 1.00
CA GLN A 430 -7.80 -28.29 0.66
C GLN A 430 -7.32 -26.87 0.40
N PHE A 431 -8.12 -26.05 -0.23
CA PHE A 431 -7.79 -24.63 -0.44
C PHE A 431 -7.60 -23.90 0.89
N ALA A 432 -8.51 -24.11 1.85
CA ALA A 432 -8.39 -23.55 3.20
C ALA A 432 -7.12 -24.05 3.91
N ASN A 433 -6.83 -25.34 3.80
CA ASN A 433 -5.59 -25.91 4.37
C ASN A 433 -4.33 -25.34 3.71
N ASP A 434 -4.36 -25.09 2.43
CA ASP A 434 -3.22 -24.49 1.70
C ASP A 434 -2.99 -23.04 2.12
N LEU A 435 -4.05 -22.26 2.35
CA LEU A 435 -3.93 -20.92 2.94
C LEU A 435 -3.27 -20.98 4.32
N ASP A 436 -3.67 -21.91 5.16
CA ASP A 436 -3.13 -22.07 6.50
C ASP A 436 -1.67 -22.57 6.48
N THR A 437 -1.33 -23.43 5.53
CA THR A 437 0.05 -23.87 5.30
C THR A 437 0.92 -22.68 4.88
N PHE A 438 0.42 -21.81 4.01
CA PHE A 438 1.14 -20.59 3.66
C PHE A 438 1.35 -19.69 4.87
N ALA A 439 0.32 -19.44 5.67
CA ALA A 439 0.42 -18.63 6.89
C ALA A 439 1.43 -19.21 7.90
N SER A 440 1.40 -20.51 8.09
CA SER A 440 2.37 -21.22 8.95
C SER A 440 3.80 -21.07 8.41
N SER A 441 3.97 -21.18 7.11
CA SER A 441 5.27 -21.03 6.44
C SER A 441 5.84 -19.62 6.60
N MET A 442 4.99 -18.59 6.58
CA MET A 442 5.42 -17.23 6.89
C MET A 442 5.99 -17.14 8.29
N ASN A 443 5.29 -17.70 9.28
CA ASN A 443 5.77 -17.72 10.66
C ASN A 443 7.14 -18.42 10.75
N ASP A 444 7.28 -19.55 10.07
CA ASP A 444 8.54 -20.30 10.03
C ASP A 444 9.68 -19.47 9.46
N PHE A 445 9.46 -18.84 8.31
CA PHE A 445 10.50 -18.02 7.67
C PHE A 445 10.97 -16.87 8.56
N TYR A 446 10.03 -16.19 9.22
CA TYR A 446 10.34 -15.04 10.08
C TYR A 446 10.72 -15.42 11.50
N GLY A 447 10.86 -16.71 11.81
CA GLY A 447 11.24 -17.15 13.14
C GLY A 447 10.18 -16.90 14.21
N ARG A 448 8.91 -17.00 13.85
CA ARG A 448 7.77 -16.72 14.74
C ARG A 448 7.08 -18.01 15.13
N ASP A 449 6.96 -18.25 16.43
CA ASP A 449 6.48 -19.52 16.96
C ASP A 449 5.61 -19.39 18.21
N SER A 450 5.36 -18.17 18.70
CA SER A 450 4.61 -17.94 19.92
C SER A 450 3.36 -17.11 19.67
N GLU A 451 2.39 -17.20 20.55
CA GLU A 451 1.17 -16.38 20.52
C GLU A 451 1.37 -15.04 21.21
N ASP A 452 2.46 -14.87 21.94
CA ASP A 452 2.75 -13.69 22.74
C ASP A 452 4.24 -13.35 22.69
N GLY A 453 4.60 -12.12 23.03
CA GLY A 453 5.98 -11.67 23.13
C GLY A 453 6.62 -11.30 21.80
N LYS A 454 7.94 -11.32 21.78
CA LYS A 454 8.77 -10.82 20.65
C LYS A 454 8.65 -11.65 19.38
N HIS A 455 8.41 -12.95 19.53
CA HIS A 455 8.31 -13.89 18.41
C HIS A 455 6.87 -14.33 18.15
N ARG A 456 5.94 -13.42 18.41
CA ARG A 456 4.53 -13.65 18.21
C ARG A 456 4.22 -13.92 16.72
N MET A 457 3.44 -14.95 16.46
CA MET A 457 2.95 -15.29 15.12
C MET A 457 2.13 -14.16 14.53
N PHE A 458 2.13 -14.04 13.19
CA PHE A 458 1.30 -13.05 12.49
C PHE A 458 -0.18 -13.26 12.73
N THR A 459 -0.60 -14.52 12.82
CA THR A 459 -1.97 -14.91 13.13
C THR A 459 -1.98 -15.80 14.34
N TYR A 460 -3.01 -15.66 15.17
CA TYR A 460 -3.17 -16.49 16.37
C TYR A 460 -4.15 -17.62 16.08
N LYS A 461 -3.70 -18.87 16.11
CA LYS A 461 -4.55 -20.03 15.89
C LYS A 461 -5.68 -20.16 16.90
N ASN A 462 -5.44 -19.75 18.15
CA ASN A 462 -6.39 -19.89 19.23
C ASN A 462 -7.11 -18.60 19.61
N LEU A 463 -6.79 -17.48 18.94
CA LEU A 463 -7.41 -16.19 19.16
C LEU A 463 -8.16 -15.78 17.90
N PRO A 464 -9.47 -15.96 17.87
CA PRO A 464 -10.26 -15.54 16.71
C PRO A 464 -10.05 -14.07 16.37
N GLY A 465 -10.04 -13.75 15.10
CA GLY A 465 -9.96 -12.38 14.63
C GLY A 465 -8.59 -11.91 14.15
N HIS A 466 -7.53 -12.61 14.48
CA HIS A 466 -6.19 -12.26 14.00
C HIS A 466 -5.86 -13.06 12.75
N LYS A 467 -6.47 -12.70 11.63
CA LYS A 467 -6.31 -13.41 10.36
C LYS A 467 -5.88 -12.46 9.26
N HIS A 468 -5.10 -12.97 8.32
CA HIS A 468 -4.82 -12.26 7.09
C HIS A 468 -6.09 -12.17 6.25
N ARG A 469 -6.20 -11.12 5.44
CA ARG A 469 -7.30 -10.97 4.50
C ARG A 469 -6.80 -10.79 3.09
N PHE A 470 -7.42 -11.52 2.18
CA PHE A 470 -7.20 -11.43 0.75
C PHE A 470 -8.55 -11.22 0.06
N ALA A 471 -8.66 -10.22 -0.79
CA ALA A 471 -9.91 -9.91 -1.45
C ALA A 471 -9.71 -9.66 -2.95
N ASN A 472 -10.65 -10.12 -3.73
CA ASN A 472 -10.74 -9.80 -5.15
C ASN A 472 -11.64 -8.60 -5.36
N ASP A 473 -11.19 -7.68 -6.19
CA ASP A 473 -11.96 -6.51 -6.59
C ASP A 473 -11.75 -6.27 -8.09
N VAL A 474 -12.74 -5.72 -8.74
CA VAL A 474 -12.69 -5.42 -10.18
C VAL A 474 -11.83 -4.21 -10.52
N GLN A 475 -11.44 -3.46 -9.51
CA GLN A 475 -10.53 -2.32 -9.63
C GLN A 475 -9.84 -2.06 -8.31
N ILE A 476 -8.57 -1.65 -8.38
CA ILE A 476 -7.77 -1.28 -7.22
C ILE A 476 -6.94 -0.02 -7.53
N SER A 477 -6.39 0.60 -6.52
CA SER A 477 -5.68 1.87 -6.66
C SER A 477 -4.34 1.75 -7.39
N ILE A 478 -3.65 0.62 -7.26
CA ILE A 478 -2.27 0.45 -7.74
C ILE A 478 -2.01 -0.98 -8.20
N GLY A 479 -1.38 -1.14 -9.35
CA GLY A 479 -0.94 -2.45 -9.86
C GLY A 479 -2.08 -3.44 -10.14
N ASP A 480 -1.73 -4.72 -10.22
CA ASP A 480 -2.68 -5.83 -10.32
C ASP A 480 -3.10 -6.35 -8.95
N ALA A 481 -2.29 -6.07 -7.95
CA ALA A 481 -2.54 -6.36 -6.55
C ALA A 481 -1.77 -5.39 -5.68
N HIS A 482 -2.18 -5.23 -4.44
CA HIS A 482 -1.41 -4.49 -3.44
C HIS A 482 -1.55 -5.13 -2.06
N SER A 483 -0.57 -4.85 -1.21
CA SER A 483 -0.57 -5.26 0.19
C SER A 483 -1.61 -4.51 1.02
N GLY A 484 -1.71 -4.82 2.28
CA GLY A 484 -2.60 -4.20 3.24
C GLY A 484 -3.53 -5.20 3.93
N TYR A 485 -4.57 -4.67 4.52
CA TYR A 485 -5.61 -5.45 5.19
C TYR A 485 -6.99 -4.97 4.73
N PRO A 486 -7.55 -5.63 3.69
CA PRO A 486 -7.07 -6.82 2.98
C PRO A 486 -5.94 -6.56 1.98
N VAL A 487 -5.23 -7.61 1.60
CA VAL A 487 -4.50 -7.65 0.34
C VAL A 487 -5.54 -7.64 -0.79
N MET A 488 -5.39 -6.74 -1.76
CA MET A 488 -6.34 -6.58 -2.86
C MET A 488 -5.75 -7.12 -4.16
N ASN A 489 -6.57 -7.79 -4.95
CA ASN A 489 -6.17 -8.33 -6.25
C ASN A 489 -7.25 -8.10 -7.30
N SER A 490 -6.88 -7.41 -8.39
CA SER A 490 -7.75 -7.20 -9.55
C SER A 490 -7.38 -8.06 -10.76
N SER A 491 -6.35 -8.88 -10.66
CA SER A 491 -5.90 -9.77 -11.74
C SER A 491 -6.70 -11.08 -11.77
N PHE A 492 -8.01 -11.00 -11.72
CA PHE A 492 -8.91 -12.14 -11.82
C PHE A 492 -10.06 -11.82 -12.76
N SER A 493 -10.73 -12.84 -13.25
CA SER A 493 -11.95 -12.66 -14.04
C SER A 493 -13.18 -12.72 -13.15
N PRO A 494 -14.02 -11.67 -13.08
CA PRO A 494 -15.25 -11.70 -12.30
C PRO A 494 -16.27 -12.73 -12.82
N ASN A 495 -16.07 -13.20 -14.05
CA ASN A 495 -16.89 -14.27 -14.66
C ASN A 495 -16.27 -15.66 -14.52
N SER A 496 -15.10 -15.75 -13.91
CA SER A 496 -14.48 -17.05 -13.61
C SER A 496 -15.33 -17.85 -12.64
N THR A 497 -15.31 -19.16 -12.79
CA THR A 497 -15.91 -20.12 -11.87
C THR A 497 -14.85 -20.89 -11.07
N THR A 498 -13.63 -20.38 -11.04
CA THR A 498 -12.49 -21.03 -10.41
C THR A 498 -11.94 -20.17 -9.27
N LEU A 499 -11.32 -20.83 -8.30
CA LEU A 499 -10.57 -20.12 -7.27
C LEU A 499 -9.39 -19.39 -7.92
N PRO A 500 -9.20 -18.08 -7.65
CA PRO A 500 -8.23 -17.27 -8.37
C PRO A 500 -6.80 -17.33 -7.81
N THR A 501 -6.53 -18.21 -6.87
CA THR A 501 -5.18 -18.43 -6.36
C THR A 501 -4.95 -19.90 -6.01
N THR A 502 -3.69 -20.31 -6.07
CA THR A 502 -3.18 -21.57 -5.53
C THR A 502 -2.13 -21.22 -4.46
N PRO A 503 -2.51 -21.16 -3.18
CA PRO A 503 -1.67 -20.55 -2.14
C PRO A 503 -0.24 -21.13 -2.01
N LEU A 504 -0.03 -22.38 -2.42
CA LEU A 504 1.28 -23.01 -2.39
C LEU A 504 2.05 -22.91 -3.72
N ASN A 505 1.49 -22.20 -4.71
CA ASN A 505 2.15 -21.90 -5.98
C ASN A 505 1.58 -20.62 -6.60
N ASP A 506 1.68 -19.51 -5.87
CA ASP A 506 1.23 -18.21 -6.36
C ASP A 506 2.17 -17.12 -5.85
N TRP A 507 3.08 -16.68 -6.73
CA TRP A 507 4.03 -15.62 -6.42
C TRP A 507 3.32 -14.33 -5.99
N LEU A 508 2.19 -14.01 -6.62
CA LEU A 508 1.46 -12.78 -6.35
C LEU A 508 0.99 -12.68 -4.89
N ILE A 509 0.32 -13.73 -4.38
CA ILE A 509 -0.13 -13.74 -2.99
C ILE A 509 1.04 -13.73 -2.02
N TRP A 510 2.11 -14.45 -2.31
CA TRP A 510 3.32 -14.46 -1.49
C TRP A 510 3.98 -13.08 -1.45
N HIS A 511 4.04 -12.41 -2.60
CA HIS A 511 4.59 -11.07 -2.76
C HIS A 511 3.82 -10.04 -1.94
N GLU A 512 2.51 -10.00 -2.09
CA GLU A 512 1.68 -8.98 -1.44
C GLU A 512 1.54 -9.22 0.07
N VAL A 513 1.32 -10.44 0.50
CA VAL A 513 1.32 -10.77 1.92
C VAL A 513 2.73 -10.59 2.50
N GLY A 514 3.75 -10.85 1.70
CA GLY A 514 5.15 -10.61 2.05
C GLY A 514 5.45 -9.14 2.35
N HIS A 515 4.82 -8.19 1.66
CA HIS A 515 4.93 -6.77 2.01
C HIS A 515 4.43 -6.50 3.43
N ASN A 516 3.32 -7.12 3.82
CA ASN A 516 2.78 -6.97 5.17
C ASN A 516 3.72 -7.54 6.24
N ALA A 517 4.51 -8.53 5.89
CA ALA A 517 5.35 -9.29 6.80
C ALA A 517 6.81 -8.83 6.83
N ALA A 518 7.31 -8.19 5.77
CA ALA A 518 8.72 -7.82 5.65
C ALA A 518 9.18 -6.92 6.80
N GLU A 519 10.33 -7.24 7.35
CA GLU A 519 10.88 -6.55 8.52
C GLU A 519 12.41 -6.55 8.55
N THR A 520 12.97 -5.80 9.50
CA THR A 520 14.40 -5.84 9.80
C THR A 520 14.84 -7.29 10.14
N PRO A 521 16.00 -7.74 9.64
CA PRO A 521 17.06 -6.94 9.03
C PRO A 521 17.07 -6.89 7.51
N LEU A 522 16.12 -7.52 6.81
CA LEU A 522 16.15 -7.60 5.35
C LEU A 522 15.73 -6.32 4.65
N THR A 523 14.98 -5.46 5.32
CA THR A 523 14.46 -4.21 4.76
C THR A 523 15.52 -3.11 4.76
N VAL A 524 16.10 -2.86 3.60
CA VAL A 524 17.08 -1.79 3.38
C VAL A 524 16.58 -0.86 2.28
N PRO A 525 17.15 0.35 2.12
CA PRO A 525 16.77 1.22 1.01
C PRO A 525 16.85 0.51 -0.33
N GLY A 526 15.80 0.63 -1.14
CA GLY A 526 15.68 -0.05 -2.41
C GLY A 526 15.21 -1.49 -2.35
N ALA A 527 14.82 -1.99 -1.18
CA ALA A 527 14.36 -3.37 -0.98
C ALA A 527 12.84 -3.52 -0.87
N THR A 528 12.07 -2.46 -1.11
CA THR A 528 10.60 -2.51 -0.97
C THR A 528 9.96 -3.63 -1.79
N GLU A 529 10.41 -3.82 -3.03
CA GLU A 529 9.94 -4.88 -3.92
C GLU A 529 10.90 -6.09 -3.95
N VAL A 530 11.74 -6.24 -2.94
CA VAL A 530 12.80 -7.27 -2.86
C VAL A 530 12.70 -8.07 -1.57
N ALA A 531 12.70 -7.41 -0.42
CA ALA A 531 12.67 -8.08 0.89
C ALA A 531 11.42 -8.95 1.07
N ASN A 532 10.28 -8.50 0.58
CA ASN A 532 9.04 -9.26 0.57
C ASN A 532 9.13 -10.53 -0.30
N ASN A 533 9.92 -10.49 -1.36
CA ASN A 533 10.09 -11.62 -2.28
C ASN A 533 11.03 -12.71 -1.72
N VAL A 534 11.76 -12.43 -0.68
CA VAL A 534 12.56 -13.48 -0.01
C VAL A 534 11.64 -14.54 0.61
N LEU A 535 10.49 -14.12 1.15
CA LEU A 535 9.43 -15.06 1.56
C LEU A 535 8.95 -15.89 0.36
N ALA A 536 8.75 -15.26 -0.80
CA ALA A 536 8.32 -15.98 -2.00
C ALA A 536 9.37 -17.01 -2.48
N LEU A 537 10.65 -16.69 -2.37
CA LEU A 537 11.74 -17.66 -2.62
C LEU A 537 11.69 -18.82 -1.64
N TYR A 538 11.43 -18.53 -0.36
CA TYR A 538 11.25 -19.57 0.65
C TYR A 538 10.09 -20.51 0.29
N MET A 539 8.96 -19.95 -0.16
CA MET A 539 7.81 -20.74 -0.58
C MET A 539 8.15 -21.63 -1.79
N GLN A 540 8.86 -21.11 -2.77
CA GLN A 540 9.32 -21.90 -3.92
C GLN A 540 10.25 -23.02 -3.49
N ASP A 541 11.23 -22.71 -2.68
CA ASP A 541 12.20 -23.71 -2.21
C ASP A 541 11.52 -24.85 -1.45
N ARG A 542 10.57 -24.51 -0.58
CA ARG A 542 9.86 -25.48 0.28
C ARG A 542 8.82 -26.32 -0.47
N TYR A 543 8.08 -25.70 -1.37
CA TYR A 543 6.90 -26.32 -1.98
C TYR A 543 7.08 -26.69 -3.45
N LEU A 544 8.05 -26.10 -4.13
CA LEU A 544 8.35 -26.41 -5.55
C LEU A 544 9.73 -27.05 -5.75
N GLY A 545 10.48 -27.27 -4.68
CA GLY A 545 11.75 -27.99 -4.69
C GLY A 545 12.98 -27.13 -4.96
N LYS A 546 12.83 -25.92 -5.46
CA LYS A 546 13.94 -24.98 -5.68
C LYS A 546 13.43 -23.54 -5.81
N MET A 547 14.31 -22.56 -5.64
CA MET A 547 14.01 -21.17 -5.88
C MET A 547 13.94 -20.86 -7.38
N ASN A 548 12.82 -21.27 -8.01
CA ASN A 548 12.65 -21.18 -9.47
C ASN A 548 12.83 -19.76 -10.03
N ARG A 549 12.40 -18.75 -9.29
CA ARG A 549 12.43 -17.34 -9.72
C ARG A 549 13.85 -16.87 -10.06
N VAL A 550 14.84 -17.34 -9.34
CA VAL A 550 16.23 -16.91 -9.45
C VAL A 550 17.14 -17.97 -10.05
N ALA A 551 16.62 -19.16 -10.36
CA ALA A 551 17.42 -20.29 -10.80
C ALA A 551 18.26 -20.02 -12.06
N ASP A 552 17.71 -19.27 -13.01
CA ASP A 552 18.42 -18.92 -14.25
C ASP A 552 19.35 -17.71 -14.04
N ASP A 553 18.86 -16.65 -13.44
CA ASP A 553 19.62 -15.40 -13.28
C ASP A 553 20.81 -15.55 -12.32
N ILE A 554 20.71 -16.42 -11.33
CA ILE A 554 21.80 -16.63 -10.38
C ILE A 554 23.04 -17.24 -11.05
N THR A 555 22.87 -17.91 -12.19
CA THR A 555 23.98 -18.52 -12.91
C THR A 555 25.02 -17.52 -13.39
N VAL A 556 24.62 -16.29 -13.63
CA VAL A 556 25.48 -15.19 -14.06
C VAL A 556 25.69 -14.11 -12.99
N ALA A 557 25.22 -14.38 -11.75
CA ALA A 557 25.35 -13.41 -10.66
C ALA A 557 26.82 -13.06 -10.33
N PRO A 558 27.79 -14.01 -10.29
CA PRO A 558 29.17 -13.65 -10.05
C PRO A 558 29.75 -12.69 -11.10
N GLU A 559 29.43 -12.89 -12.38
CA GLU A 559 29.86 -12.00 -13.46
C GLU A 559 29.20 -10.64 -13.35
N TYR A 560 27.92 -10.61 -13.02
CA TYR A 560 27.20 -9.36 -12.77
C TYR A 560 27.86 -8.54 -11.65
N LEU A 561 28.27 -9.18 -10.56
CA LEU A 561 28.97 -8.53 -9.46
C LEU A 561 30.30 -7.92 -9.90
N GLU A 562 31.09 -8.63 -10.70
CA GLU A 562 32.35 -8.13 -11.22
C GLU A 562 32.13 -6.90 -12.15
N GLU A 563 31.18 -6.99 -13.06
CA GLU A 563 30.83 -5.91 -13.98
C GLU A 563 30.28 -4.68 -13.26
N SER A 564 29.62 -4.89 -12.12
CA SER A 564 29.00 -3.82 -11.35
C SER A 564 29.99 -3.02 -10.48
N ASN A 565 31.19 -3.51 -10.33
CA ASN A 565 32.29 -2.80 -9.66
C ASN A 565 31.92 -2.23 -8.28
N GLY A 566 31.36 -3.05 -7.40
CA GLY A 566 30.97 -2.68 -6.05
C GLY A 566 29.63 -1.94 -5.94
N GLN A 567 28.88 -1.84 -7.02
CA GLN A 567 27.60 -1.12 -7.07
C GLN A 567 26.46 -1.99 -7.64
N ALA A 568 26.49 -3.28 -7.38
CA ALA A 568 25.53 -4.21 -7.96
C ALA A 568 24.08 -3.93 -7.52
N TRP A 569 23.88 -3.57 -6.27
CA TRP A 569 22.55 -3.20 -5.77
C TRP A 569 22.01 -1.95 -6.44
N ALA A 570 22.82 -0.88 -6.43
CA ALA A 570 22.40 0.40 -6.98
C ALA A 570 22.16 0.35 -8.50
N ARG A 571 22.94 -0.43 -9.23
CA ARG A 571 22.83 -0.57 -10.69
C ARG A 571 21.69 -1.49 -11.11
N GLY A 572 21.25 -2.36 -10.22
CA GLY A 572 20.25 -3.37 -10.53
C GLY A 572 18.82 -2.92 -10.25
N GLY A 573 17.89 -3.67 -10.82
CA GLY A 573 16.48 -3.60 -10.46
C GLY A 573 16.12 -4.61 -9.36
N ALA A 574 14.82 -4.74 -9.07
CA ALA A 574 14.31 -5.62 -8.02
C ALA A 574 14.75 -7.08 -8.22
N GLY A 575 14.70 -7.58 -9.45
CA GLY A 575 15.13 -8.95 -9.77
C GLY A 575 16.61 -9.20 -9.51
N ASP A 576 17.47 -8.23 -9.83
CA ASP A 576 18.89 -8.34 -9.57
C ASP A 576 19.20 -8.32 -8.07
N ARG A 577 18.56 -7.41 -7.34
CA ARG A 577 18.73 -7.28 -5.89
C ARG A 577 18.27 -8.50 -5.12
N LEU A 578 17.27 -9.20 -5.62
CA LEU A 578 16.79 -10.45 -5.03
C LEU A 578 17.87 -11.54 -5.06
N LEU A 579 18.76 -11.51 -6.06
CA LEU A 579 19.89 -12.44 -6.16
C LEU A 579 20.84 -12.35 -4.97
N MET A 580 20.98 -11.19 -4.36
CA MET A 580 21.80 -11.03 -3.15
C MET A 580 21.30 -11.94 -2.02
N TYR A 581 20.02 -11.89 -1.75
CA TYR A 581 19.41 -12.73 -0.70
C TYR A 581 19.45 -14.21 -1.09
N ALA A 582 19.25 -14.52 -2.37
CA ALA A 582 19.33 -15.88 -2.86
C ALA A 582 20.75 -16.47 -2.73
N GLN A 583 21.77 -15.70 -3.08
CA GLN A 583 23.17 -16.11 -2.88
C GLN A 583 23.49 -16.34 -1.41
N LEU A 584 23.05 -15.46 -0.54
CA LEU A 584 23.26 -15.61 0.91
C LEU A 584 22.61 -16.90 1.44
N LYS A 585 21.38 -17.17 1.02
CA LYS A 585 20.67 -18.39 1.40
C LYS A 585 21.39 -19.64 0.91
N GLU A 586 21.80 -19.67 -0.35
CA GLU A 586 22.47 -20.84 -0.93
C GLU A 586 23.85 -21.08 -0.31
N TRP A 587 24.59 -20.03 -0.03
CA TRP A 587 25.84 -20.15 0.71
C TRP A 587 25.60 -20.74 2.12
N ALA A 588 24.60 -20.21 2.82
CA ALA A 588 24.23 -20.68 4.17
C ALA A 588 23.75 -22.12 4.17
N GLU A 589 23.13 -22.60 3.08
CA GLU A 589 22.72 -24.00 2.93
C GLU A 589 23.87 -24.97 3.11
N LYS A 590 25.07 -24.58 2.72
CA LYS A 590 26.29 -25.41 2.77
C LYS A 590 27.20 -25.06 3.93
N ASN A 591 27.13 -23.82 4.45
CA ASN A 591 28.15 -23.29 5.36
C ASN A 591 27.60 -22.87 6.73
N PHE A 592 26.30 -22.85 6.92
CA PHE A 592 25.68 -22.46 8.17
C PHE A 592 25.01 -23.64 8.85
N ASP A 593 25.34 -23.85 10.13
CA ASP A 593 24.69 -24.82 10.98
C ASP A 593 24.21 -24.10 12.24
N ILE A 594 22.91 -24.12 12.47
CA ILE A 594 22.30 -23.47 13.66
C ILE A 594 22.87 -24.00 14.97
N LYS A 595 23.41 -25.24 15.02
CA LYS A 595 24.03 -25.81 16.18
C LYS A 595 25.24 -25.03 16.67
N LYS A 596 25.90 -24.26 15.82
CA LYS A 596 27.02 -23.38 16.21
C LYS A 596 26.65 -22.39 17.31
N TRP A 597 25.41 -22.02 17.38
CA TRP A 597 24.94 -21.00 18.32
C TRP A 597 24.71 -21.54 19.73
N TYR A 598 24.75 -22.84 19.88
CA TYR A 598 24.44 -23.48 21.15
C TYR A 598 25.61 -24.34 21.65
N PRO A 599 25.86 -24.38 22.98
CA PRO A 599 26.93 -25.20 23.55
C PRO A 599 26.76 -26.67 23.17
N ASP A 600 27.91 -27.36 22.98
CA ASP A 600 27.94 -28.79 22.72
C ASP A 600 27.21 -29.56 23.83
N GLY A 601 26.39 -30.54 23.43
CA GLY A 601 25.62 -31.34 24.36
C GLY A 601 24.33 -30.70 24.86
N THR A 602 24.03 -29.45 24.47
CA THR A 602 22.74 -28.86 24.77
C THR A 602 21.76 -29.11 23.61
N PRO A 603 20.47 -29.39 23.90
CA PRO A 603 19.47 -29.49 22.85
C PRO A 603 19.29 -28.18 22.14
N LEU A 604 18.98 -28.23 20.84
CA LEU A 604 18.50 -27.05 20.13
C LEU A 604 17.19 -26.56 20.73
N PRO A 605 16.96 -25.24 20.79
CA PRO A 605 15.63 -24.73 21.07
C PRO A 605 14.56 -25.37 20.15
N GLU A 606 13.38 -25.59 20.68
CA GLU A 606 12.29 -26.30 20.00
C GLU A 606 12.04 -25.74 18.58
N PHE A 607 12.06 -24.43 18.44
CA PHE A 607 11.89 -23.81 17.12
C PHE A 607 12.86 -24.40 16.09
N TYR A 608 14.15 -24.50 16.41
CA TYR A 608 15.16 -24.99 15.48
C TYR A 608 15.19 -26.51 15.38
N SER A 609 14.89 -27.23 16.45
CA SER A 609 14.85 -28.70 16.41
C SER A 609 13.75 -29.21 15.49
N GLU A 610 12.63 -28.51 15.41
CA GLU A 610 11.55 -28.82 14.47
C GLU A 610 11.87 -28.41 13.03
N ARG A 611 12.87 -27.55 12.84
CA ARG A 611 13.26 -26.98 11.53
C ARG A 611 14.72 -27.27 11.18
N GLU A 612 15.26 -28.33 11.72
CA GLU A 612 16.68 -28.69 11.53
C GLU A 612 17.05 -28.88 10.06
N GLY A 613 16.14 -29.38 9.23
CA GLY A 613 16.34 -29.59 7.81
C GLY A 613 16.30 -28.30 6.97
N MET A 614 16.00 -27.16 7.54
CA MET A 614 15.86 -25.89 6.80
C MET A 614 17.19 -25.15 6.60
N LYS A 615 18.29 -25.67 7.08
CA LYS A 615 19.70 -25.23 6.84
C LYS A 615 19.91 -23.74 6.54
N GLY A 616 19.94 -23.35 5.25
CA GLY A 616 20.16 -21.95 4.86
C GLY A 616 19.07 -21.01 5.37
N TRP A 617 17.84 -21.46 5.45
CA TRP A 617 16.76 -20.68 6.03
C TRP A 617 16.88 -20.49 7.53
N ASN A 618 17.58 -21.38 8.24
CA ASN A 618 17.88 -21.18 9.65
C ASN A 618 18.71 -19.91 9.87
N LEU A 619 19.57 -19.52 8.92
CA LEU A 619 20.28 -18.24 8.99
C LEU A 619 19.29 -17.07 9.03
N PHE A 620 18.34 -17.04 8.11
CA PHE A 620 17.33 -15.98 8.03
C PHE A 620 16.43 -15.98 9.26
N GLN A 621 16.03 -17.13 9.74
CA GLN A 621 15.21 -17.27 10.96
C GLN A 621 15.94 -16.68 12.17
N LEU A 622 17.20 -17.03 12.37
CA LEU A 622 17.97 -16.50 13.49
C LEU A 622 18.24 -15.01 13.35
N MET A 623 18.51 -14.52 12.15
CA MET A 623 18.66 -13.09 11.91
C MET A 623 17.41 -12.31 12.33
N HIS A 624 16.23 -12.77 11.95
CA HIS A 624 14.97 -12.15 12.35
C HIS A 624 14.72 -12.22 13.86
N ARG A 625 14.99 -13.35 14.47
CA ARG A 625 14.82 -13.51 15.92
C ARG A 625 15.78 -12.60 16.69
N LYS A 626 17.04 -12.52 16.28
CA LYS A 626 18.02 -11.60 16.87
C LYS A 626 17.63 -10.14 16.64
N ALA A 627 17.12 -9.79 15.48
CA ALA A 627 16.65 -8.42 15.20
C ALA A 627 15.50 -8.00 16.15
N ARG A 628 14.66 -8.94 16.56
CA ARG A 628 13.60 -8.68 17.55
C ARG A 628 14.11 -8.73 19.00
N GLY A 629 15.40 -9.02 19.22
CA GLY A 629 15.98 -9.07 20.55
C GLY A 629 15.86 -10.43 21.23
N ASP A 630 16.06 -11.51 20.48
CA ASP A 630 16.08 -12.85 21.04
C ASP A 630 17.25 -13.00 22.02
N GLU A 631 16.93 -13.22 23.28
CA GLU A 631 17.89 -13.50 24.33
C GLU A 631 17.78 -14.99 24.72
N VAL A 632 18.46 -15.84 23.97
CA VAL A 632 18.51 -17.24 24.34
C VAL A 632 19.57 -17.41 25.42
N SER A 633 19.16 -17.88 26.58
CA SER A 633 20.05 -18.06 27.75
C SER A 633 21.23 -18.99 27.47
N ASN A 634 21.18 -19.80 26.43
CA ASN A 634 22.19 -20.77 26.07
C ASN A 634 23.00 -20.37 24.82
N ASP A 635 22.92 -19.11 24.38
CA ASP A 635 23.69 -18.64 23.23
C ASP A 635 25.20 -18.76 23.51
N LYS A 636 25.90 -19.38 22.55
CA LYS A 636 27.37 -19.49 22.61
C LYS A 636 28.07 -18.15 22.32
N PHE A 637 27.42 -17.27 21.53
CA PHE A 637 27.97 -16.00 21.07
C PHE A 637 27.17 -14.83 21.67
N GLY A 638 27.19 -14.72 22.98
CA GLY A 638 26.56 -13.62 23.70
C GLY A 638 27.28 -12.28 23.51
N GLY A 639 26.80 -11.22 24.17
CA GLY A 639 27.35 -9.88 24.12
C GLY A 639 26.48 -8.93 23.31
N LYS A 640 27.12 -8.06 22.52
CA LYS A 640 26.38 -7.06 21.71
C LYS A 640 25.55 -7.74 20.61
N ASN A 641 24.29 -7.29 20.47
CA ASN A 641 23.41 -7.75 19.40
C ASN A 641 23.65 -6.94 18.14
N TYR A 642 24.28 -7.54 17.14
CA TYR A 642 24.61 -6.90 15.88
C TYR A 642 23.44 -6.90 14.88
N CYS A 643 22.31 -7.46 15.23
CA CYS A 643 21.07 -7.37 14.45
C CYS A 643 20.17 -6.21 14.87
N ALA A 644 20.54 -5.46 15.92
CA ALA A 644 19.79 -4.32 16.40
C ALA A 644 20.00 -3.08 15.49
N GLU A 645 18.94 -2.32 15.26
CA GLU A 645 18.95 -1.11 14.41
C GLU A 645 19.94 -0.03 14.88
N SER A 646 20.31 -0.04 16.18
CA SER A 646 21.26 0.91 16.76
C SER A 646 22.69 0.77 16.25
N ASN A 647 22.99 -0.21 15.41
CA ASN A 647 24.34 -0.47 14.91
C ASN A 647 24.74 0.36 13.67
N GLY A 648 23.90 1.26 13.21
CA GLY A 648 24.13 2.09 12.04
C GLY A 648 22.89 2.24 11.18
N ASN A 649 23.07 2.48 9.86
CA ASN A 649 21.94 2.49 8.93
C ASN A 649 21.42 1.06 8.67
N ALA A 650 20.33 0.94 7.92
CA ALA A 650 19.71 -0.37 7.65
C ALA A 650 20.66 -1.34 6.92
N ALA A 651 21.46 -0.84 5.99
CA ALA A 651 22.45 -1.66 5.27
C ALA A 651 23.57 -2.14 6.20
N ASP A 652 24.03 -1.27 7.09
CA ASP A 652 25.01 -1.62 8.12
C ASP A 652 24.49 -2.74 9.01
N THR A 653 23.25 -2.62 9.44
CA THR A 653 22.57 -3.63 10.27
C THR A 653 22.46 -4.96 9.54
N LEU A 654 22.10 -4.95 8.26
CA LEU A 654 22.00 -6.16 7.46
C LEU A 654 23.35 -6.90 7.39
N MET A 655 24.41 -6.18 7.04
CA MET A 655 25.75 -6.78 6.95
C MET A 655 26.24 -7.32 8.30
N LEU A 656 26.14 -6.52 9.34
CA LEU A 656 26.61 -6.91 10.68
C LEU A 656 25.80 -8.07 11.22
N CYS A 657 24.48 -8.04 11.04
CA CYS A 657 23.60 -9.12 11.46
C CYS A 657 23.91 -10.44 10.73
N ALA A 658 23.97 -10.42 9.40
CA ALA A 658 24.25 -11.61 8.61
C ALA A 658 25.61 -12.22 8.94
N SER A 659 26.64 -11.38 9.04
CA SER A 659 28.00 -11.83 9.37
C SER A 659 28.10 -12.39 10.78
N TRP A 660 27.51 -11.71 11.75
CA TRP A 660 27.52 -12.15 13.14
C TRP A 660 26.73 -13.44 13.35
N VAL A 661 25.52 -13.53 12.77
CA VAL A 661 24.71 -14.77 12.88
C VAL A 661 25.42 -15.93 12.17
N ALA A 662 26.00 -15.69 11.01
CA ALA A 662 26.78 -16.71 10.30
C ALA A 662 28.13 -17.00 10.97
N GLN A 663 28.59 -16.18 11.93
CA GLN A 663 29.94 -16.24 12.51
C GLN A 663 31.02 -16.29 11.45
N THR A 664 30.86 -15.48 10.41
CA THR A 664 31.71 -15.40 9.23
C THR A 664 31.79 -13.97 8.75
N ASP A 665 32.99 -13.51 8.42
CA ASP A 665 33.17 -12.19 7.84
C ASP A 665 32.69 -12.18 6.37
N LEU A 666 31.50 -11.61 6.14
CA LEU A 666 30.87 -11.52 4.82
C LEU A 666 31.15 -10.16 4.14
N SER A 667 32.17 -9.42 4.56
CA SER A 667 32.46 -8.09 4.04
C SER A 667 32.66 -8.04 2.55
N GLU A 668 33.33 -9.03 1.93
CA GLU A 668 33.53 -9.09 0.47
C GLU A 668 32.21 -9.19 -0.28
N PHE A 669 31.30 -10.01 0.18
CA PHE A 669 29.97 -10.15 -0.39
C PHE A 669 29.21 -8.82 -0.34
N PHE A 670 29.19 -8.17 0.82
CA PHE A 670 28.48 -6.89 0.97
C PHE A 670 29.17 -5.73 0.28
N LYS A 671 30.48 -5.75 0.10
CA LYS A 671 31.18 -4.75 -0.72
C LYS A 671 30.80 -4.85 -2.19
N LYS A 672 30.63 -6.06 -2.70
CA LYS A 672 30.26 -6.27 -4.12
C LYS A 672 28.82 -5.88 -4.38
N TRP A 673 27.90 -6.22 -3.50
CA TRP A 673 26.49 -5.85 -3.63
C TRP A 673 26.22 -4.40 -3.23
N ASN A 674 26.78 -3.95 -2.15
CA ASN A 674 26.52 -2.66 -1.52
C ASN A 674 25.02 -2.38 -1.34
N PRO A 675 24.29 -3.22 -0.55
CA PRO A 675 22.86 -3.07 -0.38
C PRO A 675 22.51 -1.70 0.23
N GLY A 676 21.37 -1.17 -0.18
CA GLY A 676 20.90 0.13 0.27
C GLY A 676 21.49 1.32 -0.48
N ALA A 677 22.48 1.09 -1.35
CA ALA A 677 23.03 2.14 -2.20
C ALA A 677 22.05 2.52 -3.31
N ASN A 678 22.09 3.77 -3.72
CA ASN A 678 21.26 4.32 -4.75
C ASN A 678 22.11 4.90 -5.88
N ALA A 679 21.69 4.64 -7.12
CA ALA A 679 22.33 5.18 -8.31
C ALA A 679 21.49 6.32 -8.88
N TYR A 680 22.14 7.38 -9.31
CA TYR A 680 21.50 8.49 -9.99
C TYR A 680 22.43 9.08 -11.02
N GLN A 681 21.87 9.67 -12.04
CA GLN A 681 22.63 10.38 -13.05
C GLN A 681 22.34 11.86 -12.96
N LEU A 682 23.35 12.62 -12.67
CA LEU A 682 23.26 14.08 -12.67
C LEU A 682 23.01 14.55 -14.12
N PRO A 683 22.08 15.51 -14.33
CA PRO A 683 21.82 16.04 -15.67
C PRO A 683 23.13 16.57 -16.30
N GLY A 684 23.38 16.15 -17.54
CA GLY A 684 24.60 16.52 -18.26
C GLY A 684 25.85 15.73 -17.89
N ALA A 685 25.80 14.84 -16.89
CA ALA A 685 26.91 13.97 -16.55
C ALA A 685 26.93 12.72 -17.45
N SER A 686 28.13 12.27 -17.82
CA SER A 686 28.34 11.08 -18.63
C SER A 686 28.36 9.80 -17.79
N GLU A 687 28.55 9.89 -16.48
CA GLU A 687 28.70 8.78 -15.57
C GLU A 687 27.63 8.80 -14.48
N MET A 688 27.31 7.60 -13.96
CA MET A 688 26.44 7.45 -12.83
C MET A 688 27.13 7.88 -11.54
N SER A 689 26.35 8.47 -10.64
CA SER A 689 26.74 8.75 -9.25
C SER A 689 26.04 7.77 -8.31
N PHE A 690 26.68 7.53 -7.17
CA PHE A 690 26.16 6.59 -6.17
C PHE A 690 26.20 7.20 -4.79
N GLU A 691 25.24 6.86 -3.96
CA GLU A 691 25.18 7.29 -2.57
C GLU A 691 24.54 6.21 -1.69
N GLY A 692 24.78 6.30 -0.40
CA GLY A 692 24.24 5.33 0.56
C GLY A 692 24.96 3.98 0.53
N GLY A 693 24.31 2.97 1.04
CA GLY A 693 24.89 1.65 1.18
C GLY A 693 25.56 1.44 2.52
N VAL A 694 26.42 0.43 2.59
CA VAL A 694 27.13 0.07 3.82
C VAL A 694 28.22 1.10 4.13
N SER A 695 28.25 1.60 5.36
CA SER A 695 29.21 2.60 5.79
C SER A 695 30.59 2.00 6.08
N GLN A 696 31.64 2.82 5.98
CA GLN A 696 32.98 2.42 6.37
C GLN A 696 33.04 2.08 7.86
N SER A 697 32.27 2.79 8.69
CA SER A 697 32.16 2.49 10.13
C SER A 697 31.69 1.08 10.39
N ALA A 698 30.71 0.60 9.62
CA ALA A 698 30.21 -0.79 9.76
C ALA A 698 31.28 -1.80 9.33
N TYR A 699 32.03 -1.55 8.27
CA TYR A 699 33.16 -2.41 7.88
C TYR A 699 34.24 -2.45 8.98
N ASN A 700 34.54 -1.32 9.60
CA ASN A 700 35.46 -1.25 10.72
C ASN A 700 34.97 -2.06 11.92
N THR A 701 33.69 -1.95 12.24
CA THR A 701 33.04 -2.75 13.30
C THR A 701 33.15 -4.25 12.99
N LEU A 702 32.82 -4.66 11.77
CA LEU A 702 32.90 -6.05 11.36
C LEU A 702 34.33 -6.59 11.48
N ALA A 703 35.33 -5.82 11.01
CA ALA A 703 36.74 -6.20 11.13
C ALA A 703 37.16 -6.38 12.60
N SER A 704 36.64 -5.57 13.51
CA SER A 704 36.94 -5.66 14.95
C SER A 704 36.45 -6.95 15.60
N LEU A 705 35.45 -7.61 15.00
CA LEU A 705 34.92 -8.89 15.49
C LEU A 705 35.85 -10.06 15.18
N LYS A 706 36.81 -9.89 14.30
CA LYS A 706 37.79 -10.92 13.93
C LYS A 706 37.17 -12.27 13.53
N LEU A 707 36.04 -12.20 12.84
CA LEU A 707 35.36 -13.38 12.31
C LEU A 707 36.19 -13.99 11.15
N PRO A 708 36.17 -15.31 11.00
CA PRO A 708 36.88 -15.94 9.89
C PRO A 708 36.25 -15.54 8.53
N LYS A 709 37.09 -15.27 7.56
CA LYS A 709 36.66 -15.05 6.19
C LYS A 709 36.33 -16.40 5.54
N PRO A 710 35.23 -16.48 4.73
CA PRO A 710 34.93 -17.72 4.04
C PRO A 710 35.95 -17.99 2.95
N GLU A 711 36.30 -19.24 2.72
CA GLU A 711 37.14 -19.64 1.59
C GLU A 711 36.48 -19.26 0.26
N GLN A 712 35.18 -19.51 0.16
CA GLN A 712 34.30 -19.05 -0.90
C GLN A 712 33.06 -18.43 -0.28
N GLY A 713 32.86 -17.15 -0.50
CA GLY A 713 31.73 -16.42 0.03
C GLY A 713 30.46 -16.55 -0.80
N PRO A 714 29.35 -15.96 -0.30
CA PRO A 714 28.08 -15.99 -1.04
C PRO A 714 28.15 -15.39 -2.44
N GLU A 715 29.06 -14.46 -2.69
CA GLU A 715 29.29 -13.80 -3.99
C GLU A 715 29.72 -14.77 -5.10
N THR A 716 30.16 -15.96 -4.75
CA THR A 716 30.56 -17.00 -5.71
C THR A 716 29.41 -17.93 -6.11
N ILE A 717 28.30 -17.83 -5.43
CA ILE A 717 27.15 -18.72 -5.67
C ILE A 717 26.53 -18.42 -7.04
N ASN A 718 26.40 -19.44 -7.86
CA ASN A 718 25.84 -19.39 -9.20
C ASN A 718 24.81 -20.50 -9.46
N LYS A 719 24.30 -21.14 -8.43
CA LYS A 719 23.39 -22.27 -8.55
C LYS A 719 22.46 -22.32 -7.33
N VAL A 720 21.21 -22.69 -7.58
CA VAL A 720 20.24 -22.98 -6.52
C VAL A 720 20.25 -24.46 -6.19
N THR A 721 20.01 -24.79 -4.93
CA THR A 721 19.83 -26.18 -4.50
C THR A 721 18.49 -26.70 -4.97
N GLU A 722 18.48 -27.92 -5.47
CA GLU A 722 17.25 -28.65 -5.80
C GLU A 722 16.97 -29.69 -4.72
N HIS A 723 15.76 -29.63 -4.18
CA HIS A 723 15.29 -30.58 -3.20
C HIS A 723 14.44 -31.66 -3.88
N LYS A 724 14.59 -32.90 -3.45
CA LYS A 724 13.71 -33.97 -3.90
C LYS A 724 12.34 -33.77 -3.29
N MET A 725 11.34 -33.59 -4.14
CA MET A 725 9.95 -33.57 -3.71
C MET A 725 9.45 -34.98 -3.55
N SER A 726 8.82 -35.29 -2.40
CA SER A 726 8.14 -36.57 -2.27
C SER A 726 6.92 -36.55 -3.17
N VAL A 727 6.88 -37.52 -4.08
CA VAL A 727 5.68 -37.78 -4.89
C VAL A 727 4.83 -38.75 -4.08
N GLU A 728 3.74 -38.24 -3.50
CA GLU A 728 2.71 -39.12 -2.94
C GLU A 728 1.72 -39.51 -4.03
#